data_f3a0b5ed10ee6c33ab6b890dfbfcffb4
#
_entry.id   f3a0b5ed10ee6c33ab6b890dfbfcffb4
#
_cell.length_a   1.000
_cell.length_b   1.000
_cell.length_c   1.000
_cell.angle_alpha   90.00
_cell.angle_beta   90.00
_cell.angle_gamma   90.00
#
_symmetry.space_group_name_H-M   'P 1'
#
loop_
_entity.id
_entity.type
_entity.pdbx_description
1 polymer ?
#
loop_
_entity_poly.entity_id
_entity_poly.type
_entity_poly.pdbx_seq_one_letter_code
_entity_poly.pdbx_strand_id
1 'polypeptide(L)'
;IAAIPVSSASEALQGKMAGVSITTTEGSPDADVKIRVRGGGSLSQDNSPLYIVDGFPVSSISDIAPTDIQSVDVLKDASSTAIYGARGANGVIIITTKSGQEGKIQVNLGASFGVRKVTKMVDVLNPYEYVLWQQEIDQEGMKYGMFDDLDIYKSMKGTDYQDEIFGRTGNQQQYNVSVSGGNKDTKFSVSYAHNEEKSIMLGSGFSKENINAKLNTNINKWLTMDFNARFSYQTIDGISGGADANESSAANSLISRSVIYKPVEEINTTSSDSDDDENVNNAQYNPLERLNATYKKQTRLQQNYNVGLNWKPIKGLTFRSEFGYGWRYNNTDQVWGVEATSNSKYGYYGQPQALLNKVVNKNWRNANTVTYDTKYLNNTHKLNVMLGHEVSSSYDHETINTSVAFSKYMTISDVLSGMSNGTALPTSTYIGFKDNLLSFFGRVNYTIQDKYLMTFTMRADGSSKFSKGNQWGYFPSLALAWRISDEAWMERSKEWLSNLKLRLSVGTAGNNRIKSGAINSTFSLAETSDKNIYFNETSAVVLQHASNLSNPDLKWETTLTRNLGIDFGFWNNRLSGSIDAYWNTTKDLLMNATIPSSTGFSTQYKNFGQTSNKGIELALDAVIVDTKDFGLNANFNISYNRAKIDKLAGGQTWQSSNWGGKPAGQNDFFIEEGGRLGEVYGYELDGFYTTDDFSWDGSKWILNENLTDPTELIKYNKF
;
A
#
# COMPACT_ATOMS: atom_id res chain seq x y z
N ILE A 1 9.81 17.39 7.92
CA ILE A 1 8.67 16.90 7.11
C ILE A 1 7.97 18.09 6.43
N ALA A 2 7.55 19.11 7.16
CA ALA A 2 6.81 20.28 6.61
C ALA A 2 7.58 21.12 5.57
N ALA A 3 8.90 20.99 5.50
CA ALA A 3 9.73 21.72 4.54
C ALA A 3 9.88 21.03 3.17
N ILE A 4 9.33 19.83 3.02
CA ILE A 4 9.43 19.07 1.76
C ILE A 4 8.14 19.33 0.98
N PRO A 5 8.22 19.80 -0.29
CA PRO A 5 7.05 20.08 -1.11
C PRO A 5 6.48 18.79 -1.70
N VAL A 6 5.83 17.98 -0.85
CA VAL A 6 5.15 16.74 -1.23
C VAL A 6 3.67 16.79 -0.90
N SER A 7 2.87 16.04 -1.66
CA SER A 7 1.42 16.07 -1.57
C SER A 7 0.84 15.23 -0.43
N SER A 8 1.61 14.23 0.05
CA SER A 8 1.14 13.32 1.08
C SER A 8 2.12 13.15 2.23
N ALA A 9 1.57 12.87 3.42
CA ALA A 9 2.36 12.51 4.60
C ALA A 9 3.24 11.27 4.35
N SER A 10 2.76 10.33 3.55
CA SER A 10 3.50 9.11 3.22
C SER A 10 4.80 9.40 2.46
N GLU A 11 4.74 10.26 1.46
CA GLU A 11 5.93 10.67 0.68
C GLU A 11 6.93 11.44 1.56
N ALA A 12 6.43 12.30 2.44
CA ALA A 12 7.28 13.08 3.35
C ALA A 12 8.13 12.23 4.31
N LEU A 13 7.75 10.97 4.53
CA LEU A 13 8.45 10.03 5.41
C LEU A 13 9.53 9.21 4.70
N GLN A 14 9.59 9.23 3.37
CA GLN A 14 10.53 8.42 2.59
C GLN A 14 11.98 8.74 2.97
N GLY A 15 12.78 7.70 3.26
CA GLY A 15 14.18 7.82 3.64
C GLY A 15 14.47 8.45 5.01
N LYS A 16 13.43 8.75 5.82
CA LYS A 16 13.60 9.42 7.12
C LYS A 16 13.73 8.49 8.31
N MET A 17 13.38 7.21 8.15
CA MET A 17 13.28 6.28 9.28
C MET A 17 13.94 4.94 8.97
N ALA A 18 14.84 4.49 9.85
CA ALA A 18 15.46 3.16 9.73
C ALA A 18 14.40 2.07 9.78
N GLY A 19 14.55 1.02 8.97
CA GLY A 19 13.64 -0.12 8.92
C GLY A 19 12.25 0.16 8.35
N VAL A 20 12.04 1.33 7.74
CA VAL A 20 10.81 1.70 7.04
C VAL A 20 11.10 1.88 5.56
N SER A 21 10.52 1.02 4.74
CA SER A 21 10.58 1.12 3.28
C SER A 21 9.29 1.76 2.78
N ILE A 22 9.44 2.79 1.97
CA ILE A 22 8.33 3.53 1.36
C ILE A 22 8.57 3.53 -0.14
N THR A 23 7.64 2.94 -0.87
CA THR A 23 7.69 2.85 -2.34
C THR A 23 6.39 3.34 -2.93
N THR A 24 6.48 4.11 -4.00
CA THR A 24 5.35 4.46 -4.86
C THR A 24 5.24 3.44 -5.98
N THR A 25 4.04 3.03 -6.31
CA THR A 25 3.81 2.01 -7.35
C THR A 25 3.95 2.59 -8.76
N GLU A 26 3.67 3.86 -8.91
CA GLU A 26 3.68 4.60 -10.17
C GLU A 26 3.86 6.10 -9.92
N GLY A 27 3.93 6.90 -10.98
CA GLY A 27 4.16 8.35 -10.88
C GLY A 27 2.90 9.23 -10.91
N SER A 28 1.70 8.67 -10.83
CA SER A 28 0.48 9.48 -10.77
C SER A 28 0.36 10.22 -9.44
N PRO A 29 -0.33 11.37 -9.40
CA PRO A 29 -0.46 12.17 -8.17
C PRO A 29 -1.16 11.43 -7.02
N ASP A 30 -1.96 10.42 -7.36
CA ASP A 30 -2.72 9.59 -6.42
C ASP A 30 -2.14 8.18 -6.27
N ALA A 31 -0.92 7.98 -6.74
CA ALA A 31 -0.26 6.68 -6.67
C ALA A 31 -0.29 6.10 -5.26
N ASP A 32 -0.59 4.82 -5.19
CA ASP A 32 -0.62 4.09 -3.93
C ASP A 32 0.79 4.02 -3.32
N VAL A 33 0.92 4.53 -2.11
CA VAL A 33 2.20 4.53 -1.39
C VAL A 33 2.24 3.31 -0.48
N LYS A 34 3.10 2.36 -0.82
CA LYS A 34 3.31 1.16 -0.01
C LYS A 34 4.33 1.43 1.09
N ILE A 35 3.88 1.37 2.33
CA ILE A 35 4.76 1.49 3.50
C ILE A 35 4.92 0.11 4.14
N ARG A 36 6.16 -0.29 4.37
CA ARG A 36 6.51 -1.53 5.06
C ARG A 36 7.48 -1.25 6.18
N VAL A 37 7.20 -1.80 7.37
CA VAL A 37 8.07 -1.72 8.54
C VAL A 37 8.76 -3.06 8.73
N ARG A 38 10.09 -3.09 8.69
CA ARG A 38 10.90 -4.32 8.81
C ARG A 38 10.52 -5.40 7.79
N GLY A 39 10.13 -5.00 6.56
CA GLY A 39 9.66 -5.92 5.52
C GLY A 39 8.23 -6.43 5.77
N GLY A 40 7.88 -7.58 5.19
CA GLY A 40 6.57 -8.23 5.36
C GLY A 40 6.68 -9.53 6.13
N GLY A 41 5.67 -9.85 6.94
CA GLY A 41 5.56 -11.13 7.65
C GLY A 41 4.66 -12.14 6.93
N SER A 42 3.63 -11.68 6.24
CA SER A 42 2.66 -12.50 5.53
C SER A 42 2.97 -12.63 4.05
N LEU A 43 2.71 -13.81 3.49
CA LEU A 43 2.89 -14.11 2.06
C LEU A 43 1.74 -13.59 1.19
N SER A 44 0.52 -13.67 1.70
CA SER A 44 -0.71 -13.44 0.93
C SER A 44 -1.58 -12.31 1.49
N GLN A 45 -1.29 -11.83 2.71
CA GLN A 45 -2.07 -10.78 3.35
C GLN A 45 -1.39 -9.42 3.26
N ASP A 46 -2.17 -8.36 3.51
CA ASP A 46 -1.66 -7.00 3.54
C ASP A 46 -0.60 -6.82 4.65
N ASN A 47 0.60 -6.42 4.25
CA ASN A 47 1.75 -6.16 5.11
C ASN A 47 1.88 -4.68 5.52
N SER A 48 0.87 -3.85 5.27
CA SER A 48 0.88 -2.43 5.65
C SER A 48 0.88 -2.27 7.17
N PRO A 49 1.56 -1.27 7.73
CA PRO A 49 1.48 -0.96 9.14
C PRO A 49 0.08 -0.46 9.54
N LEU A 50 -0.20 -0.46 10.83
CA LEU A 50 -1.35 0.22 11.37
C LEU A 50 -1.05 1.73 11.47
N TYR A 51 -1.92 2.56 10.93
CA TYR A 51 -1.82 4.01 11.07
C TYR A 51 -2.70 4.49 12.21
N ILE A 52 -2.13 5.26 13.11
CA ILE A 52 -2.83 5.93 14.22
C ILE A 52 -2.63 7.42 14.06
N VAL A 53 -3.71 8.17 13.94
CA VAL A 53 -3.65 9.63 13.85
C VAL A 53 -4.40 10.24 15.00
N ASP A 54 -3.67 10.96 15.86
CA ASP A 54 -4.21 11.56 17.09
C ASP A 54 -5.00 10.55 17.95
N GLY A 55 -4.49 9.31 18.05
CA GLY A 55 -5.09 8.22 18.83
C GLY A 55 -6.11 7.38 18.08
N PHE A 56 -6.57 7.79 16.88
CA PHE A 56 -7.58 7.07 16.10
C PHE A 56 -6.97 6.25 14.96
N PRO A 57 -7.32 4.93 14.82
CA PRO A 57 -6.88 4.11 13.71
C PRO A 57 -7.48 4.56 12.38
N VAL A 58 -6.66 4.73 11.37
CA VAL A 58 -7.07 5.08 10.01
C VAL A 58 -6.52 4.08 9.01
N SER A 59 -7.16 3.95 7.84
CA SER A 59 -6.72 3.04 6.78
C SER A 59 -5.61 3.63 5.90
N SER A 60 -5.51 4.95 5.84
CA SER A 60 -4.52 5.68 5.04
C SER A 60 -4.15 6.98 5.74
N ILE A 61 -2.97 7.50 5.45
CA ILE A 61 -2.47 8.79 5.89
C ILE A 61 -2.32 9.79 4.74
N SER A 62 -2.76 9.42 3.55
CA SER A 62 -2.71 10.28 2.36
C SER A 62 -3.63 11.52 2.47
N ASP A 63 -4.64 11.46 3.33
CA ASP A 63 -5.56 12.55 3.65
C ASP A 63 -4.98 13.60 4.59
N ILE A 64 -3.78 13.39 5.15
CA ILE A 64 -3.16 14.31 6.11
C ILE A 64 -2.25 15.28 5.37
N ALA A 65 -2.44 16.57 5.61
CA ALA A 65 -1.51 17.58 5.10
C ALA A 65 -0.15 17.46 5.85
N PRO A 66 0.99 17.36 5.13
CA PRO A 66 2.31 17.30 5.77
C PRO A 66 2.58 18.48 6.72
N THR A 67 2.02 19.65 6.42
CA THR A 67 2.12 20.86 7.21
C THR A 67 1.42 20.78 8.57
N ASP A 68 0.44 19.89 8.73
CA ASP A 68 -0.28 19.67 9.98
C ASP A 68 0.46 18.69 10.92
N ILE A 69 1.47 17.99 10.44
CA ILE A 69 2.18 16.99 11.25
C ILE A 69 3.11 17.68 12.24
N GLN A 70 2.99 17.28 13.50
CA GLN A 70 3.91 17.65 14.59
C GLN A 70 5.01 16.60 14.77
N SER A 71 4.63 15.33 14.91
CA SER A 71 5.57 14.21 15.02
C SER A 71 5.04 12.97 14.33
N VAL A 72 5.97 12.09 13.95
CA VAL A 72 5.71 10.74 13.47
C VAL A 72 6.58 9.79 14.24
N ASP A 73 5.96 8.82 14.89
CA ASP A 73 6.62 7.79 15.67
C ASP A 73 6.31 6.43 15.05
N VAL A 74 7.35 5.59 14.86
CA VAL A 74 7.19 4.25 14.31
C VAL A 74 7.49 3.22 15.39
N LEU A 75 6.46 2.49 15.77
CA LEU A 75 6.57 1.39 16.72
C LEU A 75 6.87 0.10 15.95
N LYS A 76 8.02 -0.49 16.22
CA LYS A 76 8.53 -1.66 15.48
C LYS A 76 8.61 -2.91 16.35
N ASP A 77 8.61 -2.76 17.68
CA ASP A 77 8.75 -3.84 18.64
C ASP A 77 7.40 -4.32 19.14
N ALA A 78 7.28 -5.61 19.45
CA ALA A 78 6.04 -6.17 19.99
C ALA A 78 5.60 -5.49 21.29
N SER A 79 6.54 -5.05 22.15
CA SER A 79 6.19 -4.38 23.42
C SER A 79 5.56 -3.01 23.21
N SER A 80 5.98 -2.27 22.20
CA SER A 80 5.43 -0.96 21.86
C SER A 80 4.14 -1.09 21.07
N THR A 81 4.02 -2.12 20.20
CA THR A 81 2.83 -2.34 19.37
C THR A 81 1.72 -3.11 20.09
N ALA A 82 2.02 -3.81 21.20
CA ALA A 82 1.08 -4.68 21.92
C ALA A 82 -0.23 -3.98 22.36
N ILE A 83 -0.18 -2.70 22.69
CA ILE A 83 -1.37 -1.95 23.08
C ILE A 83 -2.34 -1.73 21.90
N TYR A 84 -1.83 -1.75 20.68
CA TYR A 84 -2.61 -1.59 19.44
C TYR A 84 -3.12 -2.92 18.88
N GLY A 85 -2.77 -4.02 19.52
CA GLY A 85 -3.34 -5.35 19.34
C GLY A 85 -3.02 -6.01 18.02
N ALA A 86 -3.98 -6.80 17.59
CA ALA A 86 -3.93 -7.66 16.41
C ALA A 86 -3.60 -6.96 15.08
N ARG A 87 -3.71 -5.66 15.01
CA ARG A 87 -3.36 -4.88 13.80
C ARG A 87 -1.92 -4.40 13.81
N GLY A 88 -1.20 -4.55 14.95
CA GLY A 88 0.17 -4.06 15.14
C GLY A 88 1.28 -4.98 14.67
N ALA A 89 0.98 -6.19 14.16
CA ALA A 89 1.99 -7.19 13.75
C ALA A 89 2.99 -6.67 12.70
N ASN A 90 2.54 -5.81 11.78
CA ASN A 90 3.35 -5.20 10.73
C ASN A 90 3.90 -3.82 11.12
N GLY A 91 3.96 -3.50 12.43
CA GLY A 91 4.34 -2.19 12.94
C GLY A 91 3.17 -1.21 13.05
N VAL A 92 3.40 -0.12 13.80
CA VAL A 92 2.41 0.95 13.98
C VAL A 92 3.07 2.29 13.68
N ILE A 93 2.46 3.10 12.85
CA ILE A 93 2.88 4.47 12.57
C ILE A 93 1.90 5.41 13.27
N ILE A 94 2.42 6.14 14.26
CA ILE A 94 1.66 7.12 15.03
C ILE A 94 1.96 8.51 14.48
N ILE A 95 0.93 9.21 14.05
CA ILE A 95 1.02 10.60 13.60
C ILE A 95 0.31 11.46 14.62
N THR A 96 1.05 12.41 15.15
CA THR A 96 0.48 13.46 15.99
C THR A 96 0.41 14.74 15.18
N THR A 97 -0.79 15.32 15.04
CA THR A 97 -0.95 16.60 14.36
C THR A 97 -0.76 17.77 15.33
N LYS A 98 -0.40 18.94 14.78
CA LYS A 98 -0.17 20.16 15.56
C LYS A 98 -1.35 20.49 16.45
N SER A 99 -1.09 20.94 17.66
CA SER A 99 -2.09 21.33 18.65
C SER A 99 -1.83 22.75 19.16
N GLY A 100 -2.86 23.39 19.73
CA GLY A 100 -2.73 24.69 20.34
C GLY A 100 -1.79 24.67 21.56
N GLN A 101 -1.11 25.79 21.77
CA GLN A 101 -0.23 26.01 22.92
C GLN A 101 -0.78 27.17 23.77
N GLU A 102 -0.40 27.19 25.04
CA GLU A 102 -0.68 28.33 25.92
C GLU A 102 0.08 29.55 25.39
N GLY A 103 -0.61 30.68 25.22
CA GLY A 103 -0.03 31.92 24.76
C GLY A 103 -0.95 32.70 23.82
N LYS A 104 -0.38 33.72 23.21
CA LYS A 104 -1.08 34.55 22.21
C LYS A 104 -1.47 33.73 21.01
N ILE A 105 -2.54 34.14 20.37
CA ILE A 105 -2.95 33.55 19.09
C ILE A 105 -1.82 33.71 18.05
N GLN A 106 -1.44 32.61 17.45
CA GLN A 106 -0.46 32.54 16.37
C GLN A 106 -1.17 32.21 15.06
N VAL A 107 -0.87 32.95 14.04
CA VAL A 107 -1.34 32.72 12.68
C VAL A 107 -0.11 32.37 11.84
N ASN A 108 -0.13 31.18 11.22
CA ASN A 108 0.92 30.77 10.31
C ASN A 108 0.33 30.68 8.91
N LEU A 109 1.01 31.29 7.95
CA LEU A 109 0.70 31.24 6.54
C LEU A 109 1.88 30.57 5.82
N GLY A 110 1.58 29.67 4.91
CA GLY A 110 2.59 29.04 4.10
C GLY A 110 2.11 28.92 2.65
N ALA A 111 3.01 29.11 1.73
CA ALA A 111 2.81 28.83 0.31
C ALA A 111 4.06 28.14 -0.23
N SER A 112 3.88 27.12 -1.04
CA SER A 112 4.95 26.48 -1.76
C SER A 112 4.55 26.21 -3.21
N PHE A 113 5.53 26.34 -4.10
CA PHE A 113 5.40 26.03 -5.52
C PHE A 113 6.49 25.02 -5.86
N GLY A 114 6.14 24.00 -6.60
CA GLY A 114 7.06 22.97 -7.05
C GLY A 114 6.85 22.66 -8.51
N VAL A 115 7.89 22.14 -9.13
CA VAL A 115 7.86 21.57 -10.48
C VAL A 115 8.28 20.12 -10.41
N ARG A 116 7.64 19.28 -11.19
CA ARG A 116 7.94 17.87 -11.32
C ARG A 116 8.29 17.54 -12.76
N LYS A 117 9.33 16.75 -12.94
CA LYS A 117 9.73 16.25 -14.25
C LYS A 117 10.16 14.80 -14.09
N VAL A 118 9.93 13.99 -15.11
CA VAL A 118 10.44 12.62 -15.15
C VAL A 118 11.98 12.67 -15.10
N THR A 119 12.59 11.83 -14.28
CA THR A 119 14.06 11.84 -14.09
C THR A 119 14.79 11.03 -15.14
N LYS A 120 14.16 9.94 -15.62
CA LYS A 120 14.72 9.05 -16.63
C LYS A 120 13.58 8.35 -17.36
N MET A 121 13.69 8.25 -18.68
CA MET A 121 12.88 7.43 -19.55
C MET A 121 13.71 6.24 -20.03
N VAL A 122 13.05 5.21 -20.54
CA VAL A 122 13.70 4.06 -21.16
C VAL A 122 14.04 4.46 -22.60
N ASP A 123 15.24 4.13 -23.06
CA ASP A 123 15.62 4.35 -24.44
C ASP A 123 14.79 3.42 -25.35
N VAL A 124 14.16 3.97 -26.37
CA VAL A 124 13.32 3.25 -27.34
C VAL A 124 13.94 3.34 -28.73
N LEU A 125 13.61 2.36 -29.57
CA LEU A 125 14.11 2.31 -30.94
C LEU A 125 13.56 3.50 -31.75
N ASN A 126 14.43 4.09 -32.57
CA ASN A 126 13.98 5.07 -33.56
C ASN A 126 13.29 4.35 -34.76
N PRO A 127 12.64 5.05 -35.68
CA PRO A 127 11.94 4.43 -36.82
C PRO A 127 12.77 3.44 -37.61
N TYR A 128 14.01 3.80 -37.92
CA TYR A 128 14.91 2.95 -38.69
C TYR A 128 15.29 1.67 -37.91
N GLU A 129 15.66 1.81 -36.67
CA GLU A 129 16.04 0.67 -35.82
C GLU A 129 14.83 -0.23 -35.57
N TYR A 130 13.64 0.34 -35.37
CA TYR A 130 12.40 -0.42 -35.18
C TYR A 130 12.05 -1.25 -36.41
N VAL A 131 12.05 -0.64 -37.61
CA VAL A 131 11.71 -1.35 -38.86
C VAL A 131 12.75 -2.39 -39.20
N LEU A 132 14.04 -2.08 -39.01
CA LEU A 132 15.12 -3.06 -39.19
C LEU A 132 14.90 -4.29 -38.30
N TRP A 133 14.61 -4.07 -37.02
CA TRP A 133 14.31 -5.14 -36.09
C TRP A 133 13.03 -5.91 -36.47
N GLN A 134 11.98 -5.25 -36.95
CA GLN A 134 10.76 -5.91 -37.40
C GLN A 134 11.04 -6.79 -38.65
N GLN A 135 11.81 -6.32 -39.60
CA GLN A 135 12.20 -7.11 -40.79
C GLN A 135 13.05 -8.33 -40.42
N GLU A 136 13.84 -8.26 -39.35
CA GLU A 136 14.62 -9.41 -38.85
C GLU A 136 13.76 -10.50 -38.22
N ILE A 137 12.76 -10.12 -37.43
CA ILE A 137 11.93 -11.05 -36.64
C ILE A 137 10.65 -11.50 -37.35
N ASP A 138 10.17 -10.76 -38.36
CA ASP A 138 8.93 -11.03 -39.08
C ASP A 138 9.09 -10.72 -40.57
N GLN A 139 9.95 -11.47 -41.22
CA GLN A 139 10.33 -11.27 -42.66
C GLN A 139 9.14 -11.33 -43.63
N GLU A 140 8.09 -12.05 -43.26
CA GLU A 140 6.88 -12.20 -44.08
C GLU A 140 5.79 -11.15 -43.72
N GLY A 141 6.01 -10.32 -42.70
CA GLY A 141 5.06 -9.29 -42.24
C GLY A 141 3.76 -9.85 -41.68
N MET A 142 3.74 -11.15 -41.32
CA MET A 142 2.51 -11.85 -40.89
C MET A 142 2.03 -11.42 -39.50
N LYS A 143 2.93 -10.94 -38.65
CA LYS A 143 2.65 -10.64 -37.27
C LYS A 143 2.61 -9.14 -36.95
N TYR A 144 3.49 -8.38 -37.59
CA TYR A 144 3.71 -6.97 -37.30
C TYR A 144 3.42 -6.04 -38.48
N GLY A 145 3.00 -6.58 -39.60
CA GLY A 145 2.74 -5.87 -40.84
C GLY A 145 3.98 -5.71 -41.73
N MET A 146 3.76 -5.33 -42.97
CA MET A 146 4.84 -5.09 -43.93
C MET A 146 5.26 -3.62 -43.88
N PHE A 147 6.56 -3.39 -43.76
CA PHE A 147 7.18 -2.07 -43.87
C PHE A 147 7.83 -1.92 -45.25
N ASP A 148 7.84 -0.68 -45.73
CA ASP A 148 8.49 -0.33 -47.00
C ASP A 148 10.02 -0.38 -46.90
N ASP A 149 10.71 0.07 -47.96
CA ASP A 149 12.15 0.18 -48.02
C ASP A 149 12.73 0.84 -46.77
N LEU A 150 13.63 0.16 -46.08
CA LEU A 150 14.25 0.58 -44.82
C LEU A 150 14.86 1.98 -44.89
N ASP A 151 15.37 2.40 -46.06
CA ASP A 151 16.00 3.71 -46.23
C ASP A 151 15.03 4.89 -46.05
N ILE A 152 13.74 4.69 -46.26
CA ILE A 152 12.71 5.72 -46.03
C ILE A 152 12.67 6.13 -44.56
N TYR A 153 12.85 5.16 -43.67
CA TYR A 153 12.73 5.38 -42.20
C TYR A 153 13.94 6.08 -41.59
N LYS A 154 15.08 6.19 -42.30
CA LYS A 154 16.26 6.95 -41.84
C LYS A 154 15.97 8.44 -41.64
N SER A 155 15.08 8.99 -42.44
CA SER A 155 14.72 10.40 -42.38
C SER A 155 13.42 10.69 -41.66
N MET A 156 12.68 9.66 -41.23
CA MET A 156 11.42 9.83 -40.53
C MET A 156 11.64 10.23 -39.07
N LYS A 157 10.84 11.20 -38.63
CA LYS A 157 10.73 11.53 -37.21
C LYS A 157 9.74 10.56 -36.57
N GLY A 158 10.23 9.69 -35.70
CA GLY A 158 9.39 8.80 -34.90
C GLY A 158 8.69 9.54 -33.75
N THR A 159 7.69 8.87 -33.19
CA THR A 159 7.00 9.33 -31.98
C THR A 159 7.53 8.56 -30.78
N ASP A 160 8.10 9.25 -29.80
CA ASP A 160 8.37 8.70 -28.48
C ASP A 160 7.12 8.92 -27.61
N TYR A 161 6.37 7.84 -27.42
CA TYR A 161 5.14 7.89 -26.64
C TYR A 161 5.38 8.12 -25.14
N GLN A 162 6.56 7.85 -24.62
CA GLN A 162 6.91 8.22 -23.25
C GLN A 162 7.00 9.74 -23.11
N ASP A 163 7.64 10.41 -24.10
CA ASP A 163 7.77 11.87 -24.08
C ASP A 163 6.40 12.54 -24.26
N GLU A 164 5.57 12.05 -25.18
CA GLU A 164 4.23 12.58 -25.43
C GLU A 164 3.31 12.46 -24.20
N ILE A 165 3.40 11.35 -23.46
CA ILE A 165 2.52 11.05 -22.33
C ILE A 165 3.09 11.57 -21.00
N PHE A 166 4.41 11.42 -20.75
CA PHE A 166 5.07 11.71 -19.48
C PHE A 166 6.13 12.80 -19.54
N GLY A 167 6.48 13.31 -20.73
CA GLY A 167 7.58 14.26 -20.93
C GLY A 167 7.29 15.70 -20.47
N ARG A 168 6.03 16.02 -20.16
CA ARG A 168 5.66 17.36 -19.72
C ARG A 168 6.18 17.68 -18.31
N THR A 169 6.35 18.96 -18.04
CA THR A 169 6.64 19.44 -16.69
C THR A 169 5.33 19.60 -15.92
N GLY A 170 5.19 18.85 -14.84
CA GLY A 170 4.11 19.00 -13.88
C GLY A 170 4.36 20.18 -12.93
N ASN A 171 3.33 20.75 -12.36
CA ASN A 171 3.43 21.78 -11.33
C ASN A 171 2.61 21.41 -10.09
N GLN A 172 3.09 21.87 -8.95
CA GLN A 172 2.42 21.69 -7.67
C GLN A 172 2.32 23.03 -6.96
N GLN A 173 1.15 23.30 -6.40
CA GLN A 173 0.86 24.47 -5.59
C GLN A 173 0.30 24.01 -4.25
N GLN A 174 0.82 24.56 -3.17
CA GLN A 174 0.33 24.27 -1.83
C GLN A 174 0.18 25.57 -1.05
N TYR A 175 -0.98 25.75 -0.45
CA TYR A 175 -1.29 26.87 0.43
C TYR A 175 -1.78 26.33 1.76
N ASN A 176 -1.29 26.88 2.86
CA ASN A 176 -1.76 26.49 4.18
C ASN A 176 -1.90 27.70 5.08
N VAL A 177 -2.95 27.65 5.88
CA VAL A 177 -3.25 28.65 6.92
C VAL A 177 -3.51 27.88 8.20
N SER A 178 -2.88 28.28 9.31
CA SER A 178 -3.22 27.72 10.61
C SER A 178 -3.31 28.82 11.66
N VAL A 179 -4.30 28.67 12.53
CA VAL A 179 -4.54 29.53 13.68
C VAL A 179 -4.52 28.67 14.92
N SER A 180 -3.64 28.97 15.85
CA SER A 180 -3.52 28.22 17.11
C SER A 180 -3.27 29.18 18.27
N GLY A 181 -3.70 28.76 19.46
CA GLY A 181 -3.52 29.54 20.66
C GLY A 181 -4.27 28.93 21.83
N GLY A 182 -4.36 29.68 22.89
CA GLY A 182 -5.13 29.27 24.06
C GLY A 182 -4.61 29.84 25.35
N ASN A 183 -5.30 29.49 26.41
CA ASN A 183 -4.91 29.79 27.75
C ASN A 183 -4.61 28.50 28.54
N LYS A 184 -4.44 28.60 29.83
CA LYS A 184 -4.15 27.47 30.73
C LYS A 184 -5.23 26.38 30.68
N ASP A 185 -6.48 26.75 30.43
CA ASP A 185 -7.62 25.84 30.52
C ASP A 185 -8.09 25.36 29.13
N THR A 186 -7.96 26.20 28.12
CA THR A 186 -8.43 25.84 26.76
C THR A 186 -7.38 26.18 25.71
N LYS A 187 -7.04 25.21 24.87
CA LYS A 187 -6.11 25.32 23.77
C LYS A 187 -6.79 24.85 22.49
N PHE A 188 -6.57 25.56 21.41
CA PHE A 188 -7.16 25.22 20.12
C PHE A 188 -6.16 25.36 18.98
N SER A 189 -6.39 24.61 17.93
CA SER A 189 -5.70 24.74 16.66
C SER A 189 -6.69 24.45 15.53
N VAL A 190 -6.74 25.32 14.53
CA VAL A 190 -7.50 25.10 13.31
C VAL A 190 -6.56 25.35 12.13
N SER A 191 -6.49 24.42 11.22
CA SER A 191 -5.72 24.55 9.98
C SER A 191 -6.56 24.24 8.76
N TYR A 192 -6.22 24.92 7.67
CA TYR A 192 -6.70 24.66 6.32
C TYR A 192 -5.50 24.54 5.41
N ALA A 193 -5.50 23.50 4.57
CA ALA A 193 -4.49 23.31 3.54
C ALA A 193 -5.15 22.96 2.20
N HIS A 194 -4.76 23.70 1.18
CA HIS A 194 -5.07 23.42 -0.22
C HIS A 194 -3.82 22.91 -0.92
N ASN A 195 -3.97 21.85 -1.72
CA ASN A 195 -2.92 21.30 -2.55
C ASN A 195 -3.47 20.97 -3.93
N GLU A 196 -2.89 21.56 -4.96
CA GLU A 196 -3.21 21.31 -6.36
C GLU A 196 -1.96 20.80 -7.08
N GLU A 197 -2.10 19.76 -7.88
CA GLU A 197 -1.03 19.21 -8.69
C GLU A 197 -1.53 18.90 -10.10
N LYS A 198 -0.84 19.44 -11.10
CA LYS A 198 -0.91 19.01 -12.50
C LYS A 198 0.25 18.03 -12.72
N SER A 199 -0.08 16.78 -12.99
CA SER A 199 0.90 15.71 -13.10
C SER A 199 1.81 15.84 -14.31
N ILE A 200 2.92 15.11 -14.30
CA ILE A 200 3.75 14.87 -15.48
C ILE A 200 3.02 14.07 -16.57
N MET A 201 2.05 13.23 -16.20
CA MET A 201 1.24 12.47 -17.14
C MET A 201 0.14 13.35 -17.76
N LEU A 202 -0.01 13.27 -19.07
CA LEU A 202 -1.03 13.99 -19.83
C LEU A 202 -2.43 13.70 -19.29
N GLY A 203 -3.25 14.74 -19.15
CA GLY A 203 -4.65 14.60 -18.69
C GLY A 203 -4.84 14.26 -17.20
N SER A 204 -3.76 14.14 -16.41
CA SER A 204 -3.89 13.79 -15.00
C SER A 204 -3.49 14.90 -14.03
N GLY A 205 -4.13 14.91 -12.89
CA GLY A 205 -3.89 15.86 -11.82
C GLY A 205 -4.75 15.58 -10.60
N PHE A 206 -4.55 16.34 -9.53
CA PHE A 206 -5.43 16.28 -8.38
C PHE A 206 -5.51 17.61 -7.63
N SER A 207 -6.60 17.78 -6.90
CA SER A 207 -6.78 18.87 -5.96
C SER A 207 -7.26 18.32 -4.63
N LYS A 208 -6.77 18.87 -3.52
CA LYS A 208 -7.09 18.38 -2.17
C LYS A 208 -7.24 19.53 -1.20
N GLU A 209 -8.38 19.52 -0.49
CA GLU A 209 -8.72 20.44 0.58
C GLU A 209 -8.67 19.68 1.91
N ASN A 210 -7.95 20.19 2.89
CA ASN A 210 -7.88 19.62 4.22
C ASN A 210 -8.26 20.69 5.25
N ILE A 211 -9.12 20.30 6.20
CA ILE A 211 -9.42 21.07 7.40
C ILE A 211 -9.14 20.18 8.61
N ASN A 212 -8.37 20.69 9.56
CA ASN A 212 -8.12 20.02 10.81
C ASN A 212 -8.40 20.99 11.96
N ALA A 213 -9.21 20.55 12.92
CA ALA A 213 -9.59 21.33 14.10
C ALA A 213 -9.36 20.52 15.37
N LYS A 214 -8.61 21.07 16.30
CA LYS A 214 -8.33 20.48 17.61
C LYS A 214 -8.73 21.42 18.72
N LEU A 215 -9.32 20.86 19.75
CA LEU A 215 -9.66 21.53 21.00
C LEU A 215 -9.23 20.64 22.16
N ASN A 216 -8.46 21.21 23.06
CA ASN A 216 -8.14 20.59 24.34
C ASN A 216 -8.60 21.56 25.44
N THR A 217 -9.50 21.11 26.31
CA THR A 217 -10.05 21.98 27.35
C THR A 217 -10.18 21.28 28.71
N ASN A 218 -9.80 21.97 29.76
CA ASN A 218 -10.06 21.61 31.14
C ASN A 218 -11.47 22.07 31.50
N ILE A 219 -12.45 21.17 31.50
CA ILE A 219 -13.82 21.49 31.91
C ILE A 219 -13.82 21.89 33.39
N ASN A 220 -13.01 21.21 34.20
CA ASN A 220 -12.73 21.53 35.56
C ASN A 220 -11.41 20.88 36.03
N LYS A 221 -11.08 20.95 37.33
CA LYS A 221 -9.80 20.44 37.88
C LYS A 221 -9.58 18.93 37.71
N TRP A 222 -10.64 18.18 37.49
CA TRP A 222 -10.60 16.72 37.40
C TRP A 222 -11.19 16.15 36.11
N LEU A 223 -11.68 16.99 35.19
CA LEU A 223 -12.24 16.58 33.92
C LEU A 223 -11.63 17.40 32.77
N THR A 224 -10.99 16.73 31.84
CA THR A 224 -10.48 17.34 30.57
C THR A 224 -11.13 16.68 29.37
N MET A 225 -11.32 17.44 28.30
CA MET A 225 -11.85 16.98 27.02
C MET A 225 -10.86 17.29 25.92
N ASP A 226 -10.62 16.30 25.08
CA ASP A 226 -9.91 16.41 23.82
C ASP A 226 -10.91 16.21 22.67
N PHE A 227 -10.95 17.11 21.72
CA PHE A 227 -11.74 16.98 20.50
C PHE A 227 -10.84 17.17 19.29
N ASN A 228 -10.98 16.30 18.30
CA ASN A 228 -10.31 16.41 17.02
C ASN A 228 -11.29 16.12 15.89
N ALA A 229 -11.35 16.99 14.89
CA ALA A 229 -12.14 16.83 13.69
C ALA A 229 -11.25 17.06 12.47
N ARG A 230 -11.20 16.09 11.55
CA ARG A 230 -10.48 16.18 10.28
C ARG A 230 -11.44 15.96 9.14
N PHE A 231 -11.33 16.82 8.16
CA PHE A 231 -12.09 16.78 6.93
C PHE A 231 -11.10 16.84 5.75
N SER A 232 -11.27 15.97 4.77
CA SER A 232 -10.51 15.99 3.52
C SER A 232 -11.47 15.79 2.35
N TYR A 233 -11.38 16.69 1.38
CA TYR A 233 -12.05 16.59 0.09
C TYR A 233 -10.99 16.55 -1.00
N GLN A 234 -11.06 15.57 -1.88
CA GLN A 234 -10.07 15.36 -2.92
C GLN A 234 -10.75 15.04 -4.25
N THR A 235 -10.30 15.70 -5.30
CA THR A 235 -10.65 15.39 -6.69
C THR A 235 -9.40 14.93 -7.42
N ILE A 236 -9.51 13.80 -8.12
CA ILE A 236 -8.44 13.19 -8.90
C ILE A 236 -8.94 13.07 -10.32
N ASP A 237 -8.23 13.66 -11.25
CA ASP A 237 -8.53 13.63 -12.67
C ASP A 237 -7.51 12.75 -13.40
N GLY A 238 -7.99 12.01 -14.40
CA GLY A 238 -7.19 11.14 -15.25
C GLY A 238 -7.02 9.72 -14.75
N ILE A 239 -6.47 8.88 -15.59
CA ILE A 239 -6.15 7.48 -15.30
C ILE A 239 -4.78 7.37 -14.59
N SER A 240 -4.53 6.25 -13.96
CA SER A 240 -3.20 5.94 -13.45
C SER A 240 -2.28 5.43 -14.57
N GLY A 241 -0.97 5.52 -14.37
CA GLY A 241 0.00 4.92 -15.28
C GLY A 241 0.02 3.38 -15.24
N GLY A 242 -0.60 2.78 -14.22
CA GLY A 242 -0.78 1.34 -14.07
C GLY A 242 -1.92 0.77 -14.93
N ALA A 243 -2.26 -0.50 -14.71
CA ALA A 243 -3.39 -1.15 -15.39
C ALA A 243 -4.71 -0.48 -15.02
N ASP A 244 -5.54 -0.22 -16.02
CA ASP A 244 -6.87 0.36 -15.83
C ASP A 244 -7.89 -0.71 -15.44
N ALA A 245 -9.05 -0.28 -14.91
CA ALA A 245 -10.15 -1.18 -14.52
C ALA A 245 -10.72 -2.00 -15.69
N ASN A 246 -10.55 -1.51 -16.91
CA ASN A 246 -10.98 -2.19 -18.15
C ASN A 246 -9.89 -3.09 -18.73
N GLU A 247 -8.70 -3.19 -18.14
CA GLU A 247 -7.59 -3.98 -18.66
C GLU A 247 -7.47 -5.33 -17.95
N SER A 248 -7.12 -6.36 -18.73
CA SER A 248 -6.98 -7.72 -18.21
C SER A 248 -5.63 -7.97 -17.54
N SER A 249 -4.61 -7.17 -17.82
CA SER A 249 -3.26 -7.36 -17.26
C SER A 249 -2.45 -6.06 -17.14
N ALA A 250 -1.46 -6.07 -16.25
CA ALA A 250 -0.52 -4.96 -16.08
C ALA A 250 0.39 -4.73 -17.30
N ALA A 251 0.56 -5.72 -18.17
CA ALA A 251 1.26 -5.57 -19.45
C ALA A 251 0.58 -4.55 -20.38
N ASN A 252 -0.70 -4.38 -20.19
CA ASN A 252 -1.53 -3.44 -20.94
C ASN A 252 -1.57 -2.05 -20.29
N SER A 253 -0.74 -1.80 -19.27
CA SER A 253 -0.68 -0.49 -18.62
C SER A 253 -0.18 0.59 -19.59
N LEU A 254 -0.59 1.82 -19.34
CA LEU A 254 -0.18 2.97 -20.15
C LEU A 254 1.35 3.13 -20.19
N ILE A 255 2.03 2.87 -19.06
CA ILE A 255 3.49 2.90 -18.97
C ILE A 255 4.10 1.86 -19.90
N SER A 256 3.68 0.59 -19.81
CA SER A 256 4.23 -0.47 -20.66
C SER A 256 4.00 -0.19 -22.14
N ARG A 257 2.80 0.27 -22.49
CA ARG A 257 2.45 0.58 -23.88
C ARG A 257 3.23 1.76 -24.46
N SER A 258 3.48 2.79 -23.66
CA SER A 258 4.29 3.92 -24.12
C SER A 258 5.73 3.56 -24.47
N VAL A 259 6.24 2.44 -23.89
CA VAL A 259 7.58 1.92 -24.20
C VAL A 259 7.59 1.00 -25.41
N ILE A 260 6.57 0.12 -25.53
CA ILE A 260 6.58 -0.95 -26.55
C ILE A 260 5.82 -0.61 -27.83
N TYR A 261 5.08 0.49 -27.86
CA TYR A 261 4.32 0.85 -29.06
C TYR A 261 5.24 1.32 -30.18
N LYS A 262 4.86 0.98 -31.43
CA LYS A 262 5.63 1.29 -32.63
C LYS A 262 5.84 2.80 -32.80
N PRO A 263 7.06 3.26 -33.10
CA PRO A 263 7.35 4.70 -33.25
C PRO A 263 6.86 5.29 -34.60
N VAL A 264 6.43 4.43 -35.54
CA VAL A 264 5.93 4.80 -36.87
C VAL A 264 4.72 3.97 -37.24
N GLU A 265 3.79 4.53 -37.98
CA GLU A 265 2.70 3.80 -38.60
C GLU A 265 3.18 3.10 -39.87
N GLU A 266 2.53 2.01 -40.25
CA GLU A 266 2.75 1.31 -41.52
C GLU A 266 2.30 2.20 -42.67
N ILE A 267 3.12 2.25 -43.73
CA ILE A 267 2.83 3.12 -44.89
C ILE A 267 1.78 2.48 -45.82
N ASN A 268 1.68 1.14 -45.85
CA ASN A 268 0.80 0.38 -46.72
C ASN A 268 -0.22 -0.48 -45.92
N THR A 269 -1.02 0.12 -45.15
CA THR A 269 -2.24 -0.58 -44.71
C THR A 269 -3.27 -0.53 -45.82
N THR A 270 -3.23 -1.48 -46.75
CA THR A 270 -4.47 -1.91 -47.37
C THR A 270 -5.31 -2.45 -46.23
N SER A 271 -6.27 -1.66 -45.80
CA SER A 271 -7.31 -2.11 -44.86
C SER A 271 -7.95 -3.36 -45.49
N SER A 272 -7.45 -4.53 -45.15
CA SER A 272 -8.26 -5.72 -45.29
C SER A 272 -9.35 -5.57 -44.26
N ASP A 273 -10.57 -5.33 -44.73
CA ASP A 273 -11.82 -5.49 -43.96
C ASP A 273 -11.96 -6.98 -43.57
N SER A 274 -11.01 -7.49 -42.80
CA SER A 274 -11.16 -8.79 -42.18
C SER A 274 -11.66 -8.57 -40.76
N ASP A 275 -13.00 -8.67 -40.63
CA ASP A 275 -13.73 -8.76 -39.36
C ASP A 275 -13.30 -9.98 -38.51
N ASP A 276 -12.25 -10.71 -38.91
CA ASP A 276 -11.85 -12.02 -38.33
C ASP A 276 -10.56 -11.99 -37.50
N ASP A 277 -9.97 -10.84 -37.19
CA ASP A 277 -8.74 -10.79 -36.38
C ASP A 277 -9.03 -10.77 -34.86
N GLU A 278 -9.62 -11.87 -34.36
CA GLU A 278 -9.69 -12.15 -32.90
C GLU A 278 -8.32 -12.34 -32.24
N ASN A 279 -7.21 -12.28 -32.98
CA ASN A 279 -5.85 -12.51 -32.51
C ASN A 279 -4.93 -11.30 -32.58
N VAL A 280 -5.43 -10.08 -32.72
CA VAL A 280 -4.60 -8.90 -32.69
C VAL A 280 -4.01 -8.74 -31.28
N ASN A 281 -2.72 -9.00 -31.17
CA ASN A 281 -1.95 -8.84 -29.95
C ASN A 281 -2.26 -7.50 -29.29
N ASN A 282 -2.61 -7.53 -28.01
CA ASN A 282 -2.88 -6.38 -27.15
C ASN A 282 -1.81 -5.27 -27.16
N ALA A 283 -0.69 -5.47 -27.85
CA ALA A 283 0.42 -4.52 -28.00
C ALA A 283 0.17 -3.42 -29.04
N GLN A 284 -0.89 -3.49 -29.83
CA GLN A 284 -1.08 -2.63 -31.02
C GLN A 284 -1.92 -1.37 -30.80
N TYR A 285 -2.34 -1.04 -29.58
CA TYR A 285 -3.07 0.20 -29.37
C TYR A 285 -2.16 1.40 -29.21
N ASN A 286 -2.47 2.45 -29.93
CA ASN A 286 -1.86 3.77 -29.72
C ASN A 286 -2.14 4.25 -28.28
N PRO A 287 -1.11 4.34 -27.42
CA PRO A 287 -1.31 4.69 -26.01
C PRO A 287 -1.82 6.12 -25.83
N LEU A 288 -1.50 7.04 -26.74
CA LEU A 288 -1.92 8.42 -26.67
C LEU A 288 -3.40 8.56 -27.09
N GLU A 289 -3.84 7.89 -28.14
CA GLU A 289 -5.26 7.87 -28.56
C GLU A 289 -6.12 7.24 -27.46
N ARG A 290 -5.69 6.13 -26.91
CA ARG A 290 -6.39 5.48 -25.80
C ARG A 290 -6.47 6.37 -24.56
N LEU A 291 -5.39 7.08 -24.21
CA LEU A 291 -5.39 8.05 -23.12
C LEU A 291 -6.41 9.15 -23.36
N ASN A 292 -6.43 9.73 -24.57
CA ASN A 292 -7.35 10.79 -24.94
C ASN A 292 -8.80 10.32 -25.01
N ALA A 293 -9.03 9.04 -25.31
CA ALA A 293 -10.36 8.42 -25.34
C ALA A 293 -10.84 7.96 -23.94
N THR A 294 -10.03 8.12 -22.89
CA THR A 294 -10.39 7.68 -21.55
C THR A 294 -10.62 8.88 -20.63
N TYR A 295 -11.80 8.93 -20.03
CA TYR A 295 -12.14 9.89 -18.99
C TYR A 295 -12.24 9.16 -17.64
N LYS A 296 -11.62 9.71 -16.63
CA LYS A 296 -11.78 9.25 -15.24
C LYS A 296 -11.71 10.43 -14.29
N LYS A 297 -12.70 10.53 -13.45
CA LYS A 297 -12.73 11.48 -12.34
C LYS A 297 -13.10 10.76 -11.05
N GLN A 298 -12.29 10.94 -10.03
CA GLN A 298 -12.58 10.39 -8.72
C GLN A 298 -12.71 11.50 -7.70
N THR A 299 -13.78 11.46 -6.91
CA THR A 299 -14.02 12.35 -5.78
C THR A 299 -13.95 11.55 -4.49
N ARG A 300 -13.11 11.98 -3.55
CA ARG A 300 -12.97 11.37 -2.23
C ARG A 300 -13.34 12.38 -1.16
N LEU A 301 -14.25 12.00 -0.28
CA LEU A 301 -14.61 12.76 0.91
C LEU A 301 -14.29 11.89 2.12
N GLN A 302 -13.49 12.41 3.04
CA GLN A 302 -13.13 11.72 4.27
C GLN A 302 -13.35 12.62 5.47
N GLN A 303 -13.99 12.07 6.49
CA GLN A 303 -14.26 12.74 7.74
C GLN A 303 -13.85 11.84 8.89
N ASN A 304 -13.14 12.41 9.87
CA ASN A 304 -12.74 11.70 11.08
C ASN A 304 -12.99 12.61 12.28
N TYR A 305 -13.70 12.08 13.25
CA TYR A 305 -14.03 12.76 14.51
C TYR A 305 -13.54 11.92 15.68
N ASN A 306 -12.87 12.53 16.62
CA ASN A 306 -12.40 11.87 17.83
C ASN A 306 -12.67 12.75 19.05
N VAL A 307 -13.28 12.17 20.07
CA VAL A 307 -13.58 12.82 21.34
C VAL A 307 -12.99 11.98 22.47
N GLY A 308 -12.16 12.57 23.29
CA GLY A 308 -11.58 11.95 24.48
C GLY A 308 -12.00 12.69 25.74
N LEU A 309 -12.43 11.98 26.76
CA LEU A 309 -12.72 12.50 28.10
C LEU A 309 -11.74 11.87 29.09
N ASN A 310 -11.02 12.69 29.83
CA ASN A 310 -10.12 12.22 30.89
C ASN A 310 -10.67 12.70 32.22
N TRP A 311 -11.05 11.76 33.08
CA TRP A 311 -11.53 12.01 34.41
C TRP A 311 -10.49 11.60 35.47
N LYS A 312 -10.06 12.53 36.33
CA LYS A 312 -9.04 12.34 37.36
C LYS A 312 -9.66 12.55 38.74
N PRO A 313 -10.40 11.56 39.30
CA PRO A 313 -11.13 11.71 40.55
C PRO A 313 -10.21 11.87 41.77
N ILE A 314 -9.08 11.20 41.75
CA ILE A 314 -8.07 11.24 42.80
C ILE A 314 -6.66 11.30 42.20
N LYS A 315 -5.69 11.71 43.00
CA LYS A 315 -4.28 11.74 42.54
C LYS A 315 -3.80 10.36 42.11
N GLY A 316 -3.23 10.30 40.93
CA GLY A 316 -2.69 9.07 40.34
C GLY A 316 -3.71 8.23 39.57
N LEU A 317 -5.02 8.39 39.76
CA LEU A 317 -6.04 7.63 39.03
C LEU A 317 -6.63 8.45 37.89
N THR A 318 -6.60 7.90 36.69
CA THR A 318 -7.16 8.52 35.49
C THR A 318 -8.07 7.53 34.78
N PHE A 319 -9.31 7.91 34.53
CA PHE A 319 -10.22 7.23 33.60
C PHE A 319 -10.23 7.99 32.27
N ARG A 320 -9.99 7.30 31.16
CA ARG A 320 -10.11 7.88 29.83
C ARG A 320 -11.15 7.11 29.03
N SER A 321 -12.12 7.83 28.49
CA SER A 321 -13.06 7.29 27.48
C SER A 321 -12.83 8.03 26.17
N GLU A 322 -12.66 7.29 25.09
CA GLU A 322 -12.36 7.81 23.78
C GLU A 322 -13.35 7.22 22.77
N PHE A 323 -14.02 8.10 22.02
CA PHE A 323 -14.91 7.70 20.93
C PHE A 323 -14.42 8.35 19.64
N GLY A 324 -14.27 7.52 18.62
CA GLY A 324 -13.91 7.96 17.27
C GLY A 324 -14.89 7.44 16.23
N TYR A 325 -15.14 8.27 15.21
CA TYR A 325 -15.96 7.94 14.06
C TYR A 325 -15.26 8.39 12.79
N GLY A 326 -15.17 7.49 11.81
CA GLY A 326 -14.64 7.73 10.48
C GLY A 326 -15.68 7.44 9.41
N TRP A 327 -15.77 8.30 8.43
CA TRP A 327 -16.60 8.14 7.25
C TRP A 327 -15.79 8.51 6.01
N ARG A 328 -15.79 7.60 5.01
CA ARG A 328 -15.19 7.83 3.70
C ARG A 328 -16.23 7.56 2.62
N TYR A 329 -16.28 8.45 1.66
CA TYR A 329 -17.06 8.32 0.45
C TYR A 329 -16.13 8.52 -0.74
N ASN A 330 -16.08 7.54 -1.63
CA ASN A 330 -15.38 7.62 -2.90
C ASN A 330 -16.41 7.46 -4.01
N ASN A 331 -16.38 8.38 -4.98
CA ASN A 331 -17.14 8.30 -6.21
C ASN A 331 -16.15 8.30 -7.38
N THR A 332 -16.28 7.36 -8.29
CA THR A 332 -15.47 7.27 -9.51
C THR A 332 -16.40 7.25 -10.70
N ASP A 333 -16.24 8.23 -11.57
CA ASP A 333 -16.91 8.33 -12.85
C ASP A 333 -15.88 8.03 -13.93
N GLN A 334 -16.08 7.00 -14.75
CA GLN A 334 -15.13 6.58 -15.78
C GLN A 334 -15.88 6.29 -17.08
N VAL A 335 -15.35 6.79 -18.20
CA VAL A 335 -15.82 6.52 -19.56
C VAL A 335 -14.64 6.11 -20.41
N TRP A 336 -14.84 5.06 -21.16
CA TRP A 336 -13.94 4.61 -22.22
C TRP A 336 -14.61 4.90 -23.57
N GLY A 337 -13.98 5.68 -24.41
CA GLY A 337 -14.37 5.93 -25.79
C GLY A 337 -14.01 4.78 -26.71
N VAL A 338 -14.21 4.97 -27.99
CA VAL A 338 -14.05 3.94 -29.04
C VAL A 338 -12.64 3.33 -29.01
N GLU A 339 -11.59 4.13 -28.98
CA GLU A 339 -10.19 3.69 -29.02
C GLU A 339 -9.77 3.00 -27.71
N ALA A 340 -10.46 3.31 -26.60
CA ALA A 340 -10.18 2.70 -25.31
C ALA A 340 -10.90 1.37 -25.07
N THR A 341 -11.81 0.98 -25.95
CA THR A 341 -12.65 -0.23 -25.79
C THR A 341 -12.29 -1.35 -26.77
N SER A 342 -11.30 -1.17 -27.59
CA SER A 342 -10.83 -2.17 -28.56
C SER A 342 -10.49 -3.54 -27.94
N ASN A 343 -10.18 -3.57 -26.63
CA ASN A 343 -9.93 -4.80 -25.88
C ASN A 343 -10.62 -4.76 -24.50
N SER A 344 -11.89 -4.47 -24.49
CA SER A 344 -12.66 -4.37 -23.24
C SER A 344 -12.98 -5.73 -22.64
N LYS A 345 -12.79 -5.87 -21.33
CA LYS A 345 -13.23 -7.05 -20.55
C LYS A 345 -14.76 -7.24 -20.55
N TYR A 346 -15.52 -6.20 -20.92
CA TYR A 346 -16.97 -6.25 -20.99
C TYR A 346 -17.49 -6.66 -22.37
N GLY A 347 -16.61 -6.89 -23.34
CA GLY A 347 -16.98 -7.03 -24.76
C GLY A 347 -17.41 -5.69 -25.36
N TYR A 348 -18.21 -5.71 -26.44
CA TYR A 348 -18.67 -4.51 -27.17
C TYR A 348 -17.52 -3.63 -27.65
N TYR A 349 -16.58 -4.28 -28.35
CA TYR A 349 -15.38 -3.61 -28.86
C TYR A 349 -15.70 -2.45 -29.79
N GLY A 350 -14.91 -1.39 -29.72
CA GLY A 350 -15.11 -0.18 -30.51
C GLY A 350 -16.40 0.60 -30.23
N GLN A 351 -17.04 0.36 -29.08
CA GLN A 351 -18.21 1.10 -28.61
C GLN A 351 -17.92 1.69 -27.21
N PRO A 352 -18.29 2.96 -26.97
CA PRO A 352 -18.07 3.57 -25.67
C PRO A 352 -18.71 2.79 -24.52
N GLN A 353 -18.09 2.86 -23.35
CA GLN A 353 -18.52 2.21 -22.13
C GLN A 353 -18.35 3.16 -20.95
N ALA A 354 -19.19 3.00 -19.93
CA ALA A 354 -19.11 3.84 -18.74
C ALA A 354 -19.28 3.02 -17.46
N LEU A 355 -18.60 3.48 -16.40
CA LEU A 355 -18.65 2.90 -15.06
C LEU A 355 -18.81 4.01 -14.03
N LEU A 356 -19.81 3.89 -13.18
CA LEU A 356 -20.03 4.73 -12.01
C LEU A 356 -19.85 3.86 -10.77
N ASN A 357 -18.78 4.10 -10.00
CA ASN A 357 -18.48 3.32 -8.79
C ASN A 357 -18.58 4.22 -7.55
N LYS A 358 -19.39 3.81 -6.58
CA LYS A 358 -19.56 4.47 -5.28
C LYS A 358 -19.17 3.53 -4.17
N VAL A 359 -18.19 3.94 -3.36
CA VAL A 359 -17.73 3.20 -2.18
C VAL A 359 -17.94 4.03 -0.94
N VAL A 360 -18.60 3.46 0.06
CA VAL A 360 -18.83 4.06 1.37
C VAL A 360 -18.22 3.18 2.44
N ASN A 361 -17.27 3.73 3.19
CA ASN A 361 -16.69 3.07 4.36
C ASN A 361 -17.12 3.84 5.62
N LYS A 362 -17.56 3.11 6.63
CA LYS A 362 -17.87 3.66 7.94
C LYS A 362 -17.13 2.86 9.00
N ASN A 363 -16.49 3.53 9.91
CA ASN A 363 -15.86 2.90 11.06
C ASN A 363 -16.10 3.70 12.33
N TRP A 364 -16.19 3.01 13.44
CA TRP A 364 -16.22 3.64 14.75
C TRP A 364 -15.42 2.81 15.76
N ARG A 365 -14.94 3.49 16.78
CA ARG A 365 -14.17 2.91 17.86
C ARG A 365 -14.55 3.57 19.18
N ASN A 366 -14.74 2.76 20.22
CA ASN A 366 -14.79 3.25 21.60
C ASN A 366 -13.74 2.52 22.42
N ALA A 367 -12.88 3.26 23.10
CA ALA A 367 -11.85 2.71 23.97
C ALA A 367 -11.96 3.36 25.35
N ASN A 368 -11.93 2.53 26.38
CA ASN A 368 -12.02 2.98 27.77
C ASN A 368 -10.82 2.42 28.53
N THR A 369 -10.11 3.28 29.24
CA THR A 369 -8.93 2.89 30.01
C THR A 369 -8.98 3.45 31.41
N VAL A 370 -8.44 2.70 32.35
CA VAL A 370 -8.18 3.11 33.73
C VAL A 370 -6.68 3.01 33.95
N THR A 371 -6.06 4.10 34.33
CA THR A 371 -4.62 4.16 34.60
C THR A 371 -4.39 4.60 36.03
N TYR A 372 -3.54 3.90 36.75
CA TYR A 372 -3.09 4.26 38.08
C TYR A 372 -1.58 4.47 38.11
N ASP A 373 -1.17 5.69 38.43
CA ASP A 373 0.22 6.14 38.57
C ASP A 373 0.57 6.30 40.03
N THR A 374 1.59 5.64 40.52
CA THR A 374 2.08 5.80 41.87
C THR A 374 3.59 5.78 41.95
N LYS A 375 4.12 6.44 43.00
CA LYS A 375 5.53 6.45 43.32
C LYS A 375 5.69 6.14 44.81
N TYR A 376 6.65 5.34 45.17
CA TYR A 376 6.95 4.92 46.53
C TYR A 376 8.45 4.82 46.80
N LEU A 377 8.88 4.58 48.01
CA LEU A 377 10.27 4.56 48.46
C LEU A 377 11.06 5.82 48.00
N ASN A 378 10.63 7.00 48.43
CA ASN A 378 11.25 8.30 48.06
C ASN A 378 11.34 8.52 46.54
N ASN A 379 10.32 8.11 45.76
CA ASN A 379 10.24 8.20 44.33
C ASN A 379 11.26 7.30 43.56
N THR A 380 11.97 6.41 44.26
CA THR A 380 12.90 5.48 43.59
C THR A 380 12.16 4.40 42.80
N HIS A 381 10.92 4.09 43.17
CA HIS A 381 10.06 3.15 42.48
C HIS A 381 8.87 3.88 41.87
N LYS A 382 8.66 3.70 40.56
CA LYS A 382 7.52 4.28 39.83
C LYS A 382 6.75 3.12 39.21
N LEU A 383 5.44 3.09 39.49
CA LEU A 383 4.53 2.06 38.95
C LEU A 383 3.40 2.76 38.22
N ASN A 384 3.18 2.36 36.96
CA ASN A 384 2.04 2.76 36.15
C ASN A 384 1.31 1.48 35.73
N VAL A 385 0.07 1.35 36.09
CA VAL A 385 -0.80 0.21 35.73
C VAL A 385 -1.96 0.74 34.92
N MET A 386 -2.18 0.17 33.74
CA MET A 386 -3.29 0.51 32.88
C MET A 386 -4.09 -0.75 32.56
N LEU A 387 -5.41 -0.65 32.66
CA LEU A 387 -6.38 -1.64 32.17
C LEU A 387 -7.30 -0.95 31.19
N GLY A 388 -7.68 -1.66 30.14
CA GLY A 388 -8.54 -1.08 29.13
C GLY A 388 -9.36 -2.10 28.37
N HIS A 389 -10.42 -1.60 27.77
CA HIS A 389 -11.20 -2.35 26.81
C HIS A 389 -11.48 -1.47 25.58
N GLU A 390 -11.64 -2.10 24.43
CA GLU A 390 -11.89 -1.43 23.17
C GLU A 390 -12.91 -2.22 22.35
N VAL A 391 -13.85 -1.49 21.75
CA VAL A 391 -14.78 -2.02 20.76
C VAL A 391 -14.63 -1.21 19.47
N SER A 392 -14.53 -1.88 18.34
CA SER A 392 -14.56 -1.21 17.04
C SER A 392 -15.38 -2.00 16.03
N SER A 393 -15.95 -1.29 15.07
CA SER A 393 -16.69 -1.87 13.95
C SER A 393 -16.39 -1.10 12.68
N SER A 394 -16.20 -1.81 11.59
CA SER A 394 -16.09 -1.24 10.25
C SER A 394 -17.07 -1.90 9.29
N TYR A 395 -17.50 -1.13 8.29
CA TYR A 395 -18.51 -1.55 7.32
C TYR A 395 -18.21 -0.89 5.98
N ASP A 396 -18.21 -1.71 4.93
CA ASP A 396 -17.97 -1.30 3.56
C ASP A 396 -19.22 -1.56 2.72
N HIS A 397 -19.53 -0.59 1.85
CA HIS A 397 -20.60 -0.72 0.86
C HIS A 397 -20.09 -0.17 -0.46
N GLU A 398 -20.17 -0.97 -1.51
CA GLU A 398 -19.80 -0.59 -2.86
C GLU A 398 -20.98 -0.82 -3.82
N THR A 399 -21.17 0.12 -4.74
CA THR A 399 -22.16 0.01 -5.80
C THR A 399 -21.50 0.41 -7.12
N ILE A 400 -21.52 -0.51 -8.08
CA ILE A 400 -20.99 -0.30 -9.43
C ILE A 400 -22.13 -0.40 -10.44
N ASN A 401 -22.32 0.67 -11.19
CA ASN A 401 -23.20 0.71 -12.35
C ASN A 401 -22.32 0.78 -13.60
N THR A 402 -22.51 -0.15 -14.51
CA THR A 402 -21.80 -0.22 -15.78
C THR A 402 -22.83 -0.18 -16.92
N SER A 403 -22.59 0.64 -17.93
CA SER A 403 -23.32 0.61 -19.19
C SER A 403 -22.34 0.48 -20.34
N VAL A 404 -22.71 -0.28 -21.35
CA VAL A 404 -21.87 -0.61 -22.51
C VAL A 404 -22.64 -0.36 -23.80
N ALA A 405 -22.01 -0.53 -24.94
CA ALA A 405 -22.67 -0.43 -26.26
C ALA A 405 -23.33 0.93 -26.52
N PHE A 406 -22.71 2.01 -26.07
CA PHE A 406 -23.15 3.34 -26.51
C PHE A 406 -22.82 3.56 -28.00
N SER A 407 -23.54 4.46 -28.64
CA SER A 407 -23.23 4.86 -30.01
C SER A 407 -21.81 5.43 -30.09
N LYS A 408 -21.03 5.00 -31.07
CA LYS A 408 -19.65 5.49 -31.31
C LYS A 408 -19.55 7.01 -31.58
N TYR A 409 -20.67 7.66 -31.85
CA TYR A 409 -20.75 9.10 -32.10
C TYR A 409 -21.03 9.91 -30.81
N MET A 410 -21.26 9.27 -29.69
CA MET A 410 -21.50 9.96 -28.42
C MET A 410 -20.18 10.44 -27.80
N THR A 411 -20.22 11.70 -27.35
CA THR A 411 -19.10 12.25 -26.58
C THR A 411 -19.09 11.69 -25.15
N ILE A 412 -17.95 11.84 -24.45
CA ILE A 412 -17.82 11.50 -23.04
C ILE A 412 -18.92 12.17 -22.20
N SER A 413 -19.23 13.43 -22.48
CA SER A 413 -20.29 14.19 -21.78
C SER A 413 -21.68 13.59 -22.03
N ASP A 414 -21.97 13.16 -23.27
CA ASP A 414 -23.25 12.54 -23.61
C ASP A 414 -23.43 11.20 -22.88
N VAL A 415 -22.35 10.40 -22.83
CA VAL A 415 -22.35 9.12 -22.12
C VAL A 415 -22.59 9.30 -20.62
N LEU A 416 -21.90 10.27 -19.98
CA LEU A 416 -22.08 10.54 -18.55
C LEU A 416 -23.45 11.12 -18.21
N SER A 417 -24.03 11.91 -19.10
CA SER A 417 -25.35 12.52 -18.89
C SER A 417 -26.50 11.55 -19.06
N GLY A 418 -26.29 10.45 -19.78
CA GLY A 418 -27.34 9.47 -20.09
C GLY A 418 -26.85 8.02 -20.10
N MET A 419 -26.54 7.47 -18.92
CA MET A 419 -26.17 6.06 -18.78
C MET A 419 -27.18 5.06 -19.40
N SER A 420 -28.45 5.46 -19.50
CA SER A 420 -29.52 4.70 -20.13
C SER A 420 -29.47 4.68 -21.67
N ASN A 421 -28.63 5.52 -22.29
CA ASN A 421 -28.45 5.51 -23.74
C ASN A 421 -27.58 4.35 -24.23
N GLY A 422 -26.90 3.67 -23.33
CA GLY A 422 -26.20 2.42 -23.56
C GLY A 422 -27.02 1.22 -23.06
N THR A 423 -26.44 0.03 -23.18
CA THR A 423 -26.97 -1.20 -22.58
C THR A 423 -26.47 -1.31 -21.14
N ALA A 424 -27.37 -1.19 -20.18
CA ALA A 424 -27.02 -1.31 -18.77
C ALA A 424 -26.71 -2.77 -18.42
N LEU A 425 -25.55 -3.01 -17.82
CA LEU A 425 -25.22 -4.28 -17.18
C LEU A 425 -25.88 -4.36 -15.80
N PRO A 426 -26.09 -5.57 -15.24
CA PRO A 426 -26.60 -5.72 -13.89
C PRO A 426 -25.79 -4.91 -12.89
N THR A 427 -26.47 -4.12 -12.05
CA THR A 427 -25.80 -3.35 -10.99
C THR A 427 -25.09 -4.32 -10.02
N SER A 428 -23.80 -4.15 -9.86
CA SER A 428 -23.04 -4.87 -8.85
C SER A 428 -23.10 -4.12 -7.52
N THR A 429 -23.65 -4.78 -6.49
CA THR A 429 -23.68 -4.22 -5.13
C THR A 429 -22.96 -5.17 -4.20
N TYR A 430 -21.93 -4.66 -3.53
CA TYR A 430 -21.25 -5.36 -2.46
C TYR A 430 -21.59 -4.71 -1.12
N ILE A 431 -22.19 -5.47 -0.25
CA ILE A 431 -22.47 -5.10 1.14
C ILE A 431 -21.53 -5.94 2.00
N GLY A 432 -20.45 -5.32 2.47
CA GLY A 432 -19.43 -5.99 3.26
C GLY A 432 -19.99 -6.53 4.58
N PHE A 433 -19.42 -7.62 5.06
CA PHE A 433 -19.66 -8.07 6.42
C PHE A 433 -19.12 -7.03 7.41
N LYS A 434 -19.85 -6.79 8.51
CA LYS A 434 -19.34 -5.94 9.58
C LYS A 434 -18.15 -6.60 10.25
N ASP A 435 -17.01 -5.93 10.21
CA ASP A 435 -15.79 -6.32 10.93
C ASP A 435 -15.84 -5.75 12.34
N ASN A 436 -16.17 -6.58 13.30
CA ASN A 436 -16.23 -6.21 14.71
C ASN A 436 -15.00 -6.75 15.44
N LEU A 437 -14.42 -5.90 16.27
CA LEU A 437 -13.31 -6.26 17.16
C LEU A 437 -13.66 -5.84 18.58
N LEU A 438 -13.55 -6.78 19.51
CA LEU A 438 -13.64 -6.54 20.95
C LEU A 438 -12.31 -6.92 21.59
N SER A 439 -11.74 -6.02 22.38
CA SER A 439 -10.42 -6.22 22.95
C SER A 439 -10.39 -5.85 24.43
N PHE A 440 -9.61 -6.62 25.19
CA PHE A 440 -9.25 -6.31 26.57
C PHE A 440 -7.72 -6.28 26.69
N PHE A 441 -7.19 -5.29 27.39
CA PHE A 441 -5.74 -5.16 27.52
C PHE A 441 -5.33 -4.59 28.87
N GLY A 442 -4.13 -4.97 29.29
CA GLY A 442 -3.50 -4.44 30.49
C GLY A 442 -2.01 -4.22 30.25
N ARG A 443 -1.48 -3.15 30.85
CA ARG A 443 -0.06 -2.80 30.81
C ARG A 443 0.43 -2.43 32.21
N VAL A 444 1.59 -2.93 32.55
CA VAL A 444 2.32 -2.57 33.75
C VAL A 444 3.67 -2.00 33.34
N ASN A 445 3.93 -0.76 33.67
CA ASN A 445 5.24 -0.14 33.55
C ASN A 445 5.82 0.01 34.97
N TYR A 446 7.02 -0.54 35.17
CA TYR A 446 7.70 -0.45 36.45
C TYR A 446 9.12 0.08 36.25
N THR A 447 9.47 1.12 36.96
CA THR A 447 10.77 1.78 36.87
C THR A 447 11.41 1.83 38.26
N ILE A 448 12.65 1.36 38.35
CA ILE A 448 13.44 1.35 39.58
C ILE A 448 14.61 2.32 39.40
N GLN A 449 14.75 3.31 40.29
CA GLN A 449 15.83 4.29 40.33
C GLN A 449 16.02 5.05 38.99
N ASP A 450 15.03 5.11 38.16
CA ASP A 450 15.10 5.62 36.79
C ASP A 450 16.10 4.91 35.87
N LYS A 451 16.70 3.80 36.33
CA LYS A 451 17.74 3.02 35.65
C LYS A 451 17.20 1.74 35.03
N TYR A 452 16.39 1.00 35.76
CA TYR A 452 15.83 -0.27 35.33
C TYR A 452 14.35 -0.10 34.99
N LEU A 453 14.00 -0.38 33.76
CA LEU A 453 12.64 -0.19 33.26
C LEU A 453 12.10 -1.54 32.78
N MET A 454 10.89 -1.85 33.19
CA MET A 454 10.15 -3.05 32.78
C MET A 454 8.77 -2.63 32.28
N THR A 455 8.37 -3.16 31.15
CA THR A 455 7.01 -3.05 30.61
C THR A 455 6.47 -4.43 30.33
N PHE A 456 5.36 -4.79 30.94
CA PHE A 456 4.60 -6.00 30.61
C PHE A 456 3.24 -5.57 30.04
N THR A 457 2.85 -6.15 28.91
CA THR A 457 1.55 -5.91 28.29
C THR A 457 0.90 -7.25 27.97
N MET A 458 -0.38 -7.40 28.27
CA MET A 458 -1.21 -8.52 27.84
C MET A 458 -2.43 -7.96 27.11
N ARG A 459 -2.76 -8.52 25.95
CA ARG A 459 -3.94 -8.15 25.18
C ARG A 459 -4.66 -9.41 24.69
N ALA A 460 -6.00 -9.36 24.74
CA ALA A 460 -6.89 -10.36 24.20
C ALA A 460 -7.80 -9.67 23.17
N ASP A 461 -7.80 -10.14 21.94
CA ASP A 461 -8.60 -9.60 20.83
C ASP A 461 -9.58 -10.64 20.31
N GLY A 462 -10.87 -10.32 20.25
CA GLY A 462 -11.93 -11.14 19.67
C GLY A 462 -12.41 -10.53 18.36
N SER A 463 -12.27 -11.27 17.25
CA SER A 463 -12.62 -10.81 15.89
C SER A 463 -13.81 -11.58 15.33
N SER A 464 -14.76 -10.85 14.71
CA SER A 464 -15.89 -11.45 13.99
C SER A 464 -15.51 -12.12 12.66
N LYS A 465 -14.27 -11.99 12.22
CA LYS A 465 -13.77 -12.65 11.00
C LYS A 465 -13.51 -14.14 11.17
N PHE A 466 -13.48 -14.62 12.43
CA PHE A 466 -13.27 -16.02 12.77
C PHE A 466 -14.53 -16.64 13.40
N SER A 467 -14.69 -17.93 13.23
CA SER A 467 -15.82 -18.69 13.76
C SER A 467 -15.76 -18.82 15.29
N LYS A 468 -16.91 -19.12 15.89
CA LYS A 468 -17.01 -19.39 17.33
C LYS A 468 -15.99 -20.46 17.76
N GLY A 469 -15.20 -20.17 18.78
CA GLY A 469 -14.08 -21.00 19.24
C GLY A 469 -12.71 -20.48 18.81
N ASN A 470 -12.59 -19.86 17.63
CA ASN A 470 -11.33 -19.32 17.09
C ASN A 470 -11.25 -17.79 17.09
N GLN A 471 -12.30 -17.12 17.61
CA GLN A 471 -12.42 -15.64 17.59
C GLN A 471 -11.35 -14.94 18.41
N TRP A 472 -10.89 -15.54 19.51
CA TRP A 472 -10.01 -14.91 20.47
C TRP A 472 -8.53 -15.25 20.23
N GLY A 473 -7.70 -14.19 20.14
CA GLY A 473 -6.25 -14.24 20.15
C GLY A 473 -5.67 -13.58 21.39
N TYR A 474 -4.55 -14.13 21.93
CA TYR A 474 -3.90 -13.66 23.13
C TYR A 474 -2.45 -13.28 22.85
N PHE A 475 -2.09 -12.03 23.19
CA PHE A 475 -0.84 -11.41 22.76
C PHE A 475 -0.08 -10.81 23.94
N PRO A 476 0.75 -11.63 24.65
CA PRO A 476 1.63 -11.15 25.70
C PRO A 476 2.90 -10.50 25.13
N SER A 477 3.44 -9.48 25.83
CA SER A 477 4.73 -8.90 25.55
C SER A 477 5.45 -8.42 26.78
N LEU A 478 6.78 -8.49 26.77
CA LEU A 478 7.68 -8.04 27.81
C LEU A 478 8.81 -7.21 27.20
N ALA A 479 9.09 -6.05 27.81
CA ALA A 479 10.28 -5.26 27.49
C ALA A 479 11.05 -4.93 28.77
N LEU A 480 12.36 -4.98 28.67
CA LEU A 480 13.30 -4.59 29.70
C LEU A 480 14.25 -3.54 29.13
N ALA A 481 14.57 -2.53 29.91
CA ALA A 481 15.60 -1.57 29.54
C ALA A 481 16.45 -1.21 30.76
N TRP A 482 17.76 -1.05 30.48
CA TRP A 482 18.75 -0.68 31.47
C TRP A 482 19.51 0.55 31.00
N ARG A 483 19.43 1.64 31.77
CA ARG A 483 20.23 2.84 31.56
C ARG A 483 21.60 2.69 32.18
N ILE A 484 22.53 2.18 31.41
CA ILE A 484 23.90 1.87 31.85
C ILE A 484 24.64 3.16 32.21
N SER A 485 24.43 4.23 31.44
CA SER A 485 25.05 5.56 31.69
C SER A 485 24.75 6.15 33.05
N ASP A 486 23.62 5.73 33.68
CA ASP A 486 23.19 6.28 34.95
C ASP A 486 23.75 5.51 36.17
N GLU A 487 24.54 4.45 35.93
CA GLU A 487 25.18 3.68 36.98
C GLU A 487 26.34 4.44 37.62
N ALA A 488 26.54 4.25 38.94
CA ALA A 488 27.58 4.95 39.67
C ALA A 488 29.01 4.70 39.15
N TRP A 489 29.25 3.49 38.63
CA TRP A 489 30.57 3.13 38.05
C TRP A 489 30.79 3.78 36.67
N MET A 490 29.78 4.35 36.03
CA MET A 490 29.87 5.07 34.76
C MET A 490 30.05 6.59 34.96
N GLU A 491 30.15 7.09 36.17
CA GLU A 491 30.23 8.52 36.47
C GLU A 491 31.39 9.22 35.72
N ARG A 492 32.54 8.56 35.60
CA ARG A 492 33.72 9.10 34.90
C ARG A 492 33.55 9.18 33.40
N SER A 493 32.63 8.40 32.81
CA SER A 493 32.37 8.42 31.37
C SER A 493 31.36 9.48 30.95
N LYS A 494 30.70 10.16 31.86
CA LYS A 494 29.71 11.20 31.56
C LYS A 494 30.26 12.40 30.78
N GLU A 495 31.58 12.65 30.83
CA GLU A 495 32.20 13.70 30.03
C GLU A 495 32.08 13.49 28.54
N TRP A 496 32.11 12.23 28.08
CA TRP A 496 32.00 11.87 26.66
C TRP A 496 30.79 11.00 26.32
N LEU A 497 30.28 10.19 27.27
CA LEU A 497 29.14 9.30 27.11
C LEU A 497 27.92 9.85 27.85
N SER A 498 27.06 10.51 27.13
CA SER A 498 25.87 11.18 27.68
C SER A 498 24.70 10.25 27.92
N ASN A 499 24.59 9.18 27.11
CA ASN A 499 23.55 8.18 27.20
C ASN A 499 24.06 6.83 26.73
N LEU A 500 23.78 5.79 27.49
CA LEU A 500 23.94 4.40 27.07
C LEU A 500 22.80 3.58 27.68
N LYS A 501 21.92 3.04 26.84
CA LYS A 501 20.77 2.28 27.26
C LYS A 501 20.66 0.99 26.46
N LEU A 502 20.60 -0.12 27.16
CA LEU A 502 20.34 -1.45 26.59
C LEU A 502 18.82 -1.73 26.63
N ARG A 503 18.26 -2.27 25.55
CA ARG A 503 16.84 -2.64 25.42
C ARG A 503 16.71 -4.08 24.96
N LEU A 504 15.83 -4.83 25.62
CA LEU A 504 15.43 -6.17 25.25
C LEU A 504 13.90 -6.22 25.18
N SER A 505 13.35 -6.79 24.11
CA SER A 505 11.91 -7.02 24.05
C SER A 505 11.57 -8.34 23.37
N VAL A 506 10.50 -8.96 23.85
CA VAL A 506 9.89 -10.14 23.28
C VAL A 506 8.38 -10.04 23.41
N GLY A 507 7.67 -10.43 22.38
CA GLY A 507 6.21 -10.43 22.44
C GLY A 507 5.57 -10.95 21.18
N THR A 508 4.28 -11.19 21.28
CA THR A 508 3.45 -11.66 20.18
C THR A 508 2.48 -10.58 19.72
N ALA A 509 2.18 -10.56 18.43
CA ALA A 509 1.13 -9.77 17.83
C ALA A 509 0.32 -10.63 16.86
N GLY A 510 -0.99 -10.45 16.82
CA GLY A 510 -1.87 -11.15 15.90
C GLY A 510 -2.04 -10.42 14.56
N ASN A 511 -2.56 -11.15 13.58
CA ASN A 511 -3.03 -10.57 12.33
C ASN A 511 -4.37 -11.22 11.95
N ASN A 512 -5.39 -10.39 11.68
CA ASN A 512 -6.72 -10.80 11.22
C ASN A 512 -7.07 -10.19 9.85
N ARG A 513 -6.09 -9.80 9.06
CA ARG A 513 -6.28 -9.15 7.75
C ARG A 513 -6.68 -10.15 6.66
N ILE A 514 -7.63 -11.02 6.99
CA ILE A 514 -8.30 -11.90 6.04
C ILE A 514 -9.54 -11.20 5.48
N LYS A 515 -9.95 -11.59 4.28
CA LYS A 515 -11.20 -11.09 3.68
C LYS A 515 -12.38 -11.39 4.62
N SER A 516 -13.20 -10.38 4.87
CA SER A 516 -14.43 -10.55 5.67
C SER A 516 -15.35 -11.56 4.99
N GLY A 517 -15.91 -12.49 5.77
CA GLY A 517 -16.76 -13.56 5.24
C GLY A 517 -16.02 -14.80 4.70
N ALA A 518 -14.68 -14.88 4.81
CA ALA A 518 -13.90 -16.07 4.39
C ALA A 518 -14.31 -17.38 5.10
N ILE A 519 -14.95 -17.27 6.25
CA ILE A 519 -15.53 -18.40 7.00
C ILE A 519 -16.91 -18.82 6.48
N ASN A 520 -17.52 -18.05 5.58
CA ASN A 520 -18.87 -18.30 5.05
C ASN A 520 -18.78 -18.81 3.61
N SER A 521 -19.73 -19.68 3.24
CA SER A 521 -19.93 -20.01 1.83
C SER A 521 -20.62 -18.83 1.13
N THR A 522 -20.09 -18.43 -0.01
CA THR A 522 -20.65 -17.37 -0.83
C THR A 522 -21.04 -17.91 -2.19
N PHE A 523 -22.03 -17.26 -2.81
CA PHE A 523 -22.48 -17.55 -4.16
C PHE A 523 -22.30 -16.29 -5.01
N SER A 524 -22.02 -16.49 -6.29
CA SER A 524 -21.99 -15.43 -7.29
C SER A 524 -22.97 -15.79 -8.43
N LEU A 525 -23.41 -14.78 -9.16
CA LEU A 525 -24.09 -15.02 -10.43
C LEU A 525 -23.06 -15.58 -11.42
N ALA A 526 -23.45 -16.60 -12.20
CA ALA A 526 -22.61 -17.06 -13.30
C ALA A 526 -22.64 -16.02 -14.42
N GLU A 527 -21.49 -15.59 -14.88
CA GLU A 527 -21.35 -14.54 -15.90
C GLU A 527 -21.53 -15.07 -17.33
N THR A 528 -21.56 -16.41 -17.51
CA THR A 528 -21.63 -17.04 -18.84
C THR A 528 -22.79 -18.05 -18.94
N SER A 529 -23.39 -18.14 -20.12
CA SER A 529 -24.47 -19.07 -20.42
C SER A 529 -24.10 -20.55 -20.23
N ASP A 530 -22.83 -20.90 -20.32
CA ASP A 530 -22.35 -22.28 -20.23
C ASP A 530 -22.41 -22.87 -18.80
N LYS A 531 -22.67 -22.03 -17.82
CA LYS A 531 -22.75 -22.41 -16.40
C LYS A 531 -24.14 -22.26 -15.81
N ASN A 532 -25.15 -22.09 -16.65
CA ASN A 532 -26.50 -21.95 -16.20
C ASN A 532 -27.04 -23.28 -15.65
N ILE A 533 -27.54 -23.26 -14.43
CA ILE A 533 -28.30 -24.38 -13.86
C ILE A 533 -29.75 -24.10 -14.09
N TYR A 534 -30.40 -24.95 -14.88
CA TYR A 534 -31.84 -24.88 -15.15
C TYR A 534 -32.58 -25.72 -14.11
N PHE A 535 -33.45 -25.10 -13.31
CA PHE A 535 -34.33 -25.80 -12.39
C PHE A 535 -35.64 -26.25 -13.04
N ASN A 536 -35.99 -25.61 -14.15
CA ASN A 536 -37.10 -26.01 -15.01
C ASN A 536 -36.83 -25.51 -16.44
N GLU A 537 -37.66 -25.93 -17.39
CA GLU A 537 -37.45 -25.62 -18.82
C GLU A 537 -37.53 -24.12 -19.16
N THR A 538 -37.99 -23.27 -18.23
CA THR A 538 -38.26 -21.84 -18.48
C THR A 538 -37.43 -20.89 -17.63
N SER A 539 -36.75 -21.36 -16.57
CA SER A 539 -36.03 -20.51 -15.64
C SER A 539 -34.58 -20.99 -15.46
N ALA A 540 -33.64 -20.26 -16.00
CA ALA A 540 -32.24 -20.44 -15.67
C ALA A 540 -31.93 -19.75 -14.34
N VAL A 541 -31.55 -20.52 -13.33
CA VAL A 541 -30.97 -19.95 -12.11
C VAL A 541 -29.46 -20.01 -12.23
N VAL A 542 -28.84 -18.84 -12.33
CA VAL A 542 -27.43 -18.65 -12.61
C VAL A 542 -26.72 -18.42 -11.30
N LEU A 543 -26.91 -19.25 -10.28
CA LEU A 543 -26.16 -19.22 -9.04
C LEU A 543 -24.98 -20.19 -9.13
N GLN A 544 -23.80 -19.67 -9.12
CA GLN A 544 -22.58 -20.45 -8.98
C GLN A 544 -22.01 -20.23 -7.60
N HIS A 545 -21.57 -21.30 -6.91
CA HIS A 545 -20.78 -21.12 -5.69
C HIS A 545 -19.47 -20.41 -6.03
N ALA A 546 -18.98 -19.59 -5.12
CA ALA A 546 -17.69 -18.94 -5.28
C ALA A 546 -16.57 -19.98 -5.42
N SER A 547 -15.51 -19.61 -6.13
CA SER A 547 -14.34 -20.47 -6.34
C SER A 547 -13.62 -20.87 -5.05
N ASN A 548 -13.89 -20.17 -3.95
CA ASN A 548 -13.25 -20.35 -2.67
C ASN A 548 -14.15 -21.11 -1.70
N LEU A 549 -13.69 -22.28 -1.22
CA LEU A 549 -14.37 -23.05 -0.20
C LEU A 549 -14.25 -22.36 1.16
N SER A 550 -15.36 -22.21 1.87
CA SER A 550 -15.35 -21.67 3.23
C SER A 550 -14.53 -22.53 4.20
N ASN A 551 -13.94 -21.90 5.19
CA ASN A 551 -13.20 -22.59 6.24
C ASN A 551 -13.55 -22.03 7.63
N PRO A 552 -14.39 -22.74 8.41
CA PRO A 552 -14.75 -22.32 9.77
C PRO A 552 -13.62 -22.45 10.78
N ASP A 553 -12.55 -23.20 10.48
CA ASP A 553 -11.44 -23.47 11.40
C ASP A 553 -10.36 -22.39 11.34
N LEU A 554 -10.57 -21.34 10.56
CA LEU A 554 -9.62 -20.22 10.47
C LEU A 554 -9.40 -19.56 11.84
N LYS A 555 -8.12 -19.32 12.14
CA LYS A 555 -7.64 -18.69 13.38
C LYS A 555 -6.65 -17.56 13.08
N TRP A 556 -6.24 -16.87 14.11
CA TRP A 556 -5.28 -15.78 14.05
C TRP A 556 -3.91 -16.24 13.51
N GLU A 557 -3.36 -15.47 12.58
CA GLU A 557 -1.93 -15.49 12.26
C GLU A 557 -1.18 -14.79 13.40
N THR A 558 -0.04 -15.36 13.83
CA THR A 558 0.69 -14.85 14.99
C THR A 558 2.15 -14.59 14.65
N THR A 559 2.61 -13.37 14.92
CA THR A 559 4.02 -12.97 14.79
C THR A 559 4.66 -12.87 16.18
N LEU A 560 5.73 -13.63 16.39
CA LEU A 560 6.61 -13.53 17.55
C LEU A 560 7.80 -12.66 17.18
N THR A 561 7.93 -11.51 17.85
CA THR A 561 9.01 -10.53 17.65
C THR A 561 9.99 -10.59 18.82
N ARG A 562 11.30 -10.57 18.52
CA ARG A 562 12.39 -10.45 19.48
C ARG A 562 13.30 -9.32 19.03
N ASN A 563 13.64 -8.40 19.93
CA ASN A 563 14.46 -7.23 19.62
C ASN A 563 15.52 -7.02 20.70
N LEU A 564 16.75 -6.73 20.28
CA LEU A 564 17.85 -6.24 21.09
C LEU A 564 18.24 -4.87 20.54
N GLY A 565 18.22 -3.84 21.38
CA GLY A 565 18.55 -2.48 20.99
C GLY A 565 19.54 -1.82 21.94
N ILE A 566 20.37 -0.96 21.41
CA ILE A 566 21.29 -0.08 22.14
C ILE A 566 21.02 1.35 21.69
N ASP A 567 20.66 2.22 22.66
CA ASP A 567 20.60 3.67 22.44
C ASP A 567 21.87 4.29 23.04
N PHE A 568 22.52 5.16 22.30
CA PHE A 568 23.75 5.82 22.73
C PHE A 568 23.72 7.32 22.43
N GLY A 569 24.49 8.07 23.20
CA GLY A 569 24.70 9.50 23.01
C GLY A 569 26.06 9.91 23.51
N PHE A 570 26.80 10.66 22.71
CA PHE A 570 28.15 11.13 23.00
C PHE A 570 28.21 12.66 23.01
N TRP A 571 29.09 13.21 23.83
CA TRP A 571 29.40 14.65 23.90
C TRP A 571 28.16 15.53 24.06
N ASN A 572 27.42 15.34 25.15
CA ASN A 572 26.13 16.00 25.42
C ASN A 572 25.10 15.76 24.31
N ASN A 573 25.04 14.52 23.80
CA ASN A 573 24.19 14.09 22.69
C ASN A 573 24.45 14.82 21.36
N ARG A 574 25.65 15.40 21.16
CA ARG A 574 26.02 15.93 19.83
C ARG A 574 26.08 14.84 18.76
N LEU A 575 26.45 13.64 19.15
CA LEU A 575 26.25 12.43 18.35
C LEU A 575 25.35 11.49 19.15
N SER A 576 24.20 11.17 18.62
CA SER A 576 23.27 10.21 19.23
C SER A 576 22.77 9.22 18.19
N GLY A 577 22.28 8.08 18.65
CA GLY A 577 21.75 7.10 17.74
C GLY A 577 21.25 5.84 18.42
N SER A 578 20.78 4.91 17.61
CA SER A 578 20.36 3.58 18.03
C SER A 578 20.84 2.50 17.07
N ILE A 579 21.13 1.34 17.61
CA ILE A 579 21.37 0.11 16.89
C ILE A 579 20.33 -0.91 17.37
N ASP A 580 19.56 -1.49 16.46
CA ASP A 580 18.58 -2.51 16.75
C ASP A 580 18.86 -3.77 15.93
N ALA A 581 18.85 -4.94 16.58
CA ALA A 581 18.87 -6.25 15.94
C ALA A 581 17.58 -6.96 16.28
N TYR A 582 16.91 -7.56 15.30
CA TYR A 582 15.62 -8.19 15.50
C TYR A 582 15.48 -9.54 14.79
N TRP A 583 14.59 -10.36 15.31
CA TRP A 583 14.18 -11.62 14.72
C TRP A 583 12.68 -11.84 14.94
N ASN A 584 11.94 -11.78 13.82
CA ASN A 584 10.50 -12.02 13.79
C ASN A 584 10.22 -13.40 13.20
N THR A 585 9.21 -14.07 13.73
CA THR A 585 8.71 -15.35 13.20
C THR A 585 7.19 -15.27 13.13
N THR A 586 6.62 -15.38 11.93
CA THR A 586 5.16 -15.40 11.71
C THR A 586 4.73 -16.82 11.44
N LYS A 587 3.76 -17.30 12.22
CA LYS A 587 3.20 -18.66 12.16
C LYS A 587 1.73 -18.62 11.84
N ASP A 588 1.20 -19.78 11.41
CA ASP A 588 -0.20 -19.95 11.06
C ASP A 588 -0.64 -18.93 10.00
N LEU A 589 0.18 -18.75 8.95
CA LEU A 589 -0.08 -17.79 7.88
C LEU A 589 -1.47 -18.03 7.27
N LEU A 590 -2.24 -16.97 7.14
CA LEU A 590 -3.57 -17.00 6.50
C LEU A 590 -3.40 -16.98 4.99
N MET A 591 -3.38 -18.13 4.36
CA MET A 591 -3.09 -18.28 2.94
C MET A 591 -4.27 -18.89 2.17
N ASN A 592 -4.43 -18.48 0.92
CA ASN A 592 -5.39 -19.08 0.00
C ASN A 592 -4.72 -20.26 -0.72
N ALA A 593 -5.02 -21.47 -0.26
CA ALA A 593 -4.44 -22.70 -0.80
C ALA A 593 -5.26 -23.24 -1.96
N THR A 594 -4.62 -23.70 -3.01
CA THR A 594 -5.26 -24.52 -4.05
C THR A 594 -5.68 -25.86 -3.46
N ILE A 595 -6.89 -26.27 -3.76
CA ILE A 595 -7.46 -27.56 -3.34
C ILE A 595 -7.86 -28.39 -4.55
N PRO A 596 -7.98 -29.72 -4.42
CA PRO A 596 -8.39 -30.57 -5.54
C PRO A 596 -9.72 -30.14 -6.12
N SER A 597 -9.80 -30.02 -7.44
CA SER A 597 -11.02 -29.62 -8.17
C SER A 597 -12.20 -30.57 -7.95
N SER A 598 -11.93 -31.80 -7.53
CA SER A 598 -12.97 -32.78 -7.14
C SER A 598 -13.84 -32.32 -5.97
N THR A 599 -13.41 -31.31 -5.20
CA THR A 599 -14.22 -30.67 -4.16
C THR A 599 -15.29 -29.73 -4.72
N GLY A 600 -15.25 -29.40 -5.99
CA GLY A 600 -16.05 -28.37 -6.64
C GLY A 600 -15.52 -26.94 -6.47
N PHE A 601 -14.42 -26.75 -5.74
CA PHE A 601 -13.81 -25.46 -5.47
C PHE A 601 -12.35 -25.46 -5.94
N SER A 602 -11.81 -24.28 -6.27
CA SER A 602 -10.41 -24.15 -6.69
C SER A 602 -9.48 -23.81 -5.53
N THR A 603 -9.95 -23.08 -4.53
CA THR A 603 -9.13 -22.59 -3.43
C THR A 603 -9.85 -22.64 -2.07
N GLN A 604 -9.08 -22.60 -1.00
CA GLN A 604 -9.58 -22.49 0.38
C GLN A 604 -8.59 -21.70 1.24
N TYR A 605 -9.07 -20.75 2.03
CA TYR A 605 -8.25 -20.10 3.06
C TYR A 605 -7.91 -21.10 4.17
N LYS A 606 -6.63 -21.20 4.53
CA LYS A 606 -6.12 -22.07 5.59
C LYS A 606 -5.03 -21.36 6.39
N ASN A 607 -4.88 -21.75 7.65
CA ASN A 607 -3.74 -21.37 8.48
C ASN A 607 -2.62 -22.39 8.29
N PHE A 608 -1.63 -22.05 7.48
CA PHE A 608 -0.45 -22.89 7.30
C PHE A 608 0.75 -22.07 6.87
N GLY A 609 1.92 -22.65 7.06
CA GLY A 609 3.17 -21.99 6.73
C GLY A 609 3.74 -21.14 7.86
N GLN A 610 5.01 -20.84 7.70
CA GLN A 610 5.79 -20.00 8.59
C GLN A 610 6.80 -19.20 7.80
N THR A 611 6.95 -17.94 8.18
CA THR A 611 8.02 -17.07 7.69
C THR A 611 8.87 -16.55 8.83
N SER A 612 10.12 -16.23 8.55
CA SER A 612 10.99 -15.51 9.47
C SER A 612 11.61 -14.29 8.79
N ASN A 613 11.88 -13.26 9.58
CA ASN A 613 12.55 -12.05 9.12
C ASN A 613 13.57 -11.60 10.18
N LYS A 614 14.82 -11.45 9.77
CA LYS A 614 15.94 -11.01 10.60
C LYS A 614 16.52 -9.74 10.02
N GLY A 615 16.91 -8.82 10.89
CA GLY A 615 17.52 -7.59 10.41
C GLY A 615 18.30 -6.83 11.47
N ILE A 616 19.05 -5.85 10.98
CA ILE A 616 19.78 -4.88 11.78
C ILE A 616 19.47 -3.48 11.27
N GLU A 617 19.32 -2.54 12.18
CA GLU A 617 19.00 -1.14 11.91
C GLU A 617 19.98 -0.26 12.64
N LEU A 618 20.45 0.81 11.99
CA LEU A 618 21.26 1.87 12.56
C LEU A 618 20.61 3.21 12.24
N ALA A 619 20.44 4.05 13.24
CA ALA A 619 20.05 5.44 13.09
C ALA A 619 21.06 6.31 13.84
N LEU A 620 21.52 7.39 13.19
CA LEU A 620 22.47 8.34 13.73
C LEU A 620 21.95 9.77 13.53
N ASP A 621 22.08 10.58 14.56
CA ASP A 621 21.80 12.01 14.57
C ASP A 621 23.03 12.75 15.08
N ALA A 622 23.54 13.69 14.29
CA ALA A 622 24.74 14.45 14.63
C ALA A 622 24.49 15.96 14.54
N VAL A 623 24.79 16.68 15.61
CA VAL A 623 24.91 18.14 15.64
C VAL A 623 26.38 18.47 15.37
N ILE A 624 26.72 18.72 14.10
CA ILE A 624 28.11 18.93 13.66
C ILE A 624 28.55 20.31 14.06
N VAL A 625 27.77 21.33 13.76
CA VAL A 625 28.04 22.72 14.14
C VAL A 625 26.76 23.29 14.77
N ASP A 626 26.92 23.94 15.90
CA ASP A 626 25.86 24.68 16.60
C ASP A 626 26.48 25.98 17.15
N THR A 627 26.39 27.03 16.36
CA THR A 627 26.83 28.38 16.72
C THR A 627 25.64 29.33 16.64
N LYS A 628 25.83 30.56 17.14
CA LYS A 628 24.76 31.57 17.14
C LYS A 628 24.24 31.89 15.72
N ASP A 629 25.13 31.83 14.73
CA ASP A 629 24.83 32.28 13.36
C ASP A 629 24.77 31.14 12.35
N PHE A 630 25.24 29.93 12.70
CA PHE A 630 25.27 28.79 11.81
C PHE A 630 25.04 27.47 12.55
N GLY A 631 24.10 26.69 12.06
CA GLY A 631 23.81 25.36 12.56
C GLY A 631 23.92 24.31 11.44
N LEU A 632 24.61 23.19 11.70
CA LEU A 632 24.68 22.05 10.78
C LEU A 632 24.36 20.78 11.53
N ASN A 633 23.25 20.12 11.13
CA ASN A 633 22.84 18.82 11.65
C ASN A 633 22.87 17.79 10.51
N ALA A 634 23.28 16.57 10.83
CA ALA A 634 23.25 15.44 9.89
C ALA A 634 22.49 14.27 10.50
N ASN A 635 21.63 13.66 9.68
CA ASN A 635 20.91 12.45 10.04
C ASN A 635 21.29 11.33 9.05
N PHE A 636 21.57 10.16 9.57
CA PHE A 636 21.88 8.99 8.77
C PHE A 636 21.10 7.79 9.28
N ASN A 637 20.50 7.02 8.38
CA ASN A 637 19.90 5.75 8.73
C ASN A 637 20.18 4.68 7.67
N ILE A 638 20.38 3.47 8.13
CA ILE A 638 20.54 2.29 7.28
C ILE A 638 19.86 1.10 7.94
N SER A 639 19.28 0.25 7.13
CA SER A 639 18.68 -1.00 7.60
C SER A 639 18.93 -2.13 6.62
N TYR A 640 19.17 -3.30 7.15
CA TYR A 640 19.26 -4.53 6.39
C TYR A 640 18.30 -5.56 6.98
N ASN A 641 17.49 -6.18 6.12
CA ASN A 641 16.60 -7.26 6.54
C ASN A 641 16.60 -8.39 5.52
N ARG A 642 16.37 -9.60 6.02
CA ARG A 642 16.23 -10.79 5.20
C ARG A 642 15.01 -11.60 5.66
N ALA A 643 14.02 -11.66 4.78
CA ALA A 643 12.84 -12.49 4.97
C ALA A 643 13.05 -13.87 4.31
N LYS A 644 12.58 -14.92 4.99
CA LYS A 644 12.71 -16.31 4.57
C LYS A 644 11.38 -17.04 4.79
N ILE A 645 11.08 -17.98 3.91
CA ILE A 645 9.97 -18.91 4.03
C ILE A 645 10.49 -20.14 4.77
N ASP A 646 10.05 -20.34 6.02
CA ASP A 646 10.54 -21.44 6.83
C ASP A 646 9.78 -22.74 6.59
N LYS A 647 8.45 -22.63 6.34
CA LYS A 647 7.57 -23.79 6.10
C LYS A 647 6.42 -23.42 5.16
N LEU A 648 6.07 -24.36 4.29
CA LEU A 648 4.85 -24.36 3.48
C LEU A 648 4.09 -25.67 3.70
N ALA A 649 2.78 -25.69 3.39
CA ALA A 649 1.98 -26.91 3.54
C ALA A 649 2.42 -27.98 2.54
N GLY A 650 2.81 -29.15 3.07
CA GLY A 650 3.09 -30.34 2.26
C GLY A 650 4.28 -30.23 1.31
N GLY A 651 5.23 -29.30 1.55
CA GLY A 651 6.39 -29.10 0.67
C GLY A 651 6.03 -28.54 -0.72
N GLN A 652 4.86 -27.90 -0.84
CA GLN A 652 4.42 -27.31 -2.10
C GLN A 652 5.28 -26.11 -2.46
N THR A 653 5.65 -26.02 -3.73
CA THR A 653 6.21 -24.83 -4.33
C THR A 653 5.10 -24.05 -5.03
N TRP A 654 5.19 -22.72 -4.99
CA TRP A 654 4.26 -21.85 -5.69
C TRP A 654 5.00 -20.97 -6.68
N GLN A 655 4.34 -20.74 -7.79
CA GLN A 655 4.77 -19.73 -8.75
C GLN A 655 3.69 -18.64 -8.77
N SER A 656 4.10 -17.42 -8.74
CA SER A 656 3.20 -16.27 -8.78
C SER A 656 3.71 -15.26 -9.79
N SER A 657 2.84 -14.77 -10.66
CA SER A 657 3.12 -13.66 -11.54
C SER A 657 2.11 -12.56 -11.29
N ASN A 658 2.62 -11.36 -11.01
CA ASN A 658 1.81 -10.17 -10.87
C ASN A 658 2.27 -9.04 -11.79
N TRP A 659 3.33 -9.25 -12.57
CA TRP A 659 3.86 -8.22 -13.45
C TRP A 659 3.26 -8.24 -14.86
N GLY A 660 2.66 -9.33 -15.27
CA GLY A 660 2.01 -9.44 -16.58
C GLY A 660 2.98 -9.38 -17.75
N GLY A 661 2.48 -9.63 -18.95
CA GLY A 661 3.27 -9.53 -20.19
C GLY A 661 4.20 -10.69 -20.47
N LYS A 662 4.11 -11.76 -19.71
CA LYS A 662 4.88 -12.98 -19.97
C LYS A 662 4.18 -13.93 -20.93
N PRO A 663 4.92 -14.76 -21.66
CA PRO A 663 4.35 -15.88 -22.37
C PRO A 663 3.48 -16.75 -21.47
N ALA A 664 2.41 -17.31 -21.99
CA ALA A 664 1.50 -18.15 -21.24
C ALA A 664 2.25 -19.25 -20.48
N GLY A 665 1.95 -19.39 -19.20
CA GLY A 665 2.52 -20.45 -18.34
C GLY A 665 3.81 -20.07 -17.57
N GLN A 666 4.34 -18.86 -17.73
CA GLN A 666 5.51 -18.40 -16.98
C GLN A 666 5.10 -17.46 -15.82
N ASN A 667 5.77 -17.61 -14.69
CA ASN A 667 5.55 -16.79 -13.49
C ASN A 667 6.84 -16.04 -13.12
N ASP A 668 6.70 -14.83 -12.54
CA ASP A 668 7.82 -13.97 -12.19
C ASP A 668 8.53 -14.37 -10.90
N PHE A 669 7.80 -14.99 -10.00
CA PHE A 669 8.28 -15.27 -8.65
C PHE A 669 8.14 -16.76 -8.32
N PHE A 670 9.13 -17.26 -7.60
CA PHE A 670 9.13 -18.61 -7.09
C PHE A 670 9.07 -18.61 -5.56
N ILE A 671 8.15 -19.37 -5.01
CA ILE A 671 7.89 -19.45 -3.58
C ILE A 671 8.10 -20.89 -3.15
N GLU A 672 9.15 -21.14 -2.37
CA GLU A 672 9.47 -22.45 -1.87
C GLU A 672 9.91 -22.45 -0.40
N GLU A 673 9.82 -23.59 0.24
CA GLU A 673 10.35 -23.78 1.59
C GLU A 673 11.87 -23.61 1.60
N GLY A 674 12.36 -22.72 2.45
CA GLY A 674 13.77 -22.36 2.53
C GLY A 674 14.19 -21.19 1.64
N GLY A 675 13.37 -20.78 0.67
CA GLY A 675 13.59 -19.65 -0.24
C GLY A 675 13.39 -18.28 0.42
N ARG A 676 13.72 -17.22 -0.31
CA ARG A 676 13.52 -15.84 0.10
C ARG A 676 12.14 -15.34 -0.33
N LEU A 677 11.60 -14.39 0.41
CA LEU A 677 10.44 -13.63 -0.05
C LEU A 677 10.82 -12.68 -1.19
N GLY A 678 10.10 -12.79 -2.33
CA GLY A 678 10.35 -11.96 -3.50
C GLY A 678 11.49 -12.47 -4.39
N GLU A 679 11.78 -13.76 -4.36
CA GLU A 679 12.76 -14.40 -5.25
C GLU A 679 12.22 -14.40 -6.67
N VAL A 680 12.96 -13.72 -7.57
CA VAL A 680 12.61 -13.63 -8.99
C VAL A 680 12.99 -14.95 -9.66
N TYR A 681 12.12 -15.42 -10.55
CA TYR A 681 12.28 -16.67 -11.27
C TYR A 681 12.20 -16.44 -12.77
N GLY A 682 13.16 -16.93 -13.50
CA GLY A 682 13.20 -16.73 -14.94
C GLY A 682 14.24 -17.61 -15.62
N TYR A 683 14.36 -17.43 -16.92
CA TYR A 683 15.41 -18.05 -17.71
C TYR A 683 16.66 -17.18 -17.66
N GLU A 684 17.83 -17.83 -17.60
CA GLU A 684 19.11 -17.19 -17.83
C GLU A 684 19.48 -17.41 -19.31
N LEU A 685 19.81 -16.32 -19.98
CA LEU A 685 20.26 -16.39 -21.38
C LEU A 685 21.68 -16.93 -21.41
N ASP A 686 21.88 -18.11 -22.04
CA ASP A 686 23.20 -18.75 -22.19
C ASP A 686 23.90 -18.33 -23.50
N GLY A 687 23.21 -17.60 -24.37
CA GLY A 687 23.73 -17.12 -25.63
C GLY A 687 22.68 -17.15 -26.74
N PHE A 688 23.10 -16.82 -27.93
CA PHE A 688 22.31 -16.90 -29.14
C PHE A 688 22.87 -18.00 -30.05
N TYR A 689 21.99 -18.66 -30.78
CA TYR A 689 22.43 -19.51 -31.88
C TYR A 689 23.09 -18.65 -32.97
N THR A 690 24.18 -19.11 -33.49
CA THR A 690 24.88 -18.49 -34.61
C THR A 690 24.68 -19.32 -35.89
N THR A 691 25.03 -18.78 -37.04
CA THR A 691 24.99 -19.53 -38.30
C THR A 691 25.88 -20.79 -38.28
N ASP A 692 26.91 -20.81 -37.45
CA ASP A 692 27.82 -21.95 -37.28
C ASP A 692 27.18 -23.13 -36.51
N ASP A 693 26.09 -22.87 -35.80
CA ASP A 693 25.32 -23.87 -35.05
C ASP A 693 24.41 -24.69 -35.99
N PHE A 694 24.24 -24.27 -37.23
CA PHE A 694 23.37 -24.92 -38.19
C PHE A 694 24.15 -25.37 -39.44
N SER A 695 23.68 -26.42 -40.07
CA SER A 695 24.13 -26.88 -41.38
C SER A 695 22.97 -26.91 -42.38
N TRP A 696 23.26 -26.55 -43.64
CA TRP A 696 22.26 -26.57 -44.70
C TRP A 696 22.20 -27.97 -45.36
N ASP A 697 21.02 -28.61 -45.31
CA ASP A 697 20.83 -29.96 -45.89
C ASP A 697 20.48 -29.96 -47.39
N GLY A 698 20.42 -28.80 -48.01
CA GLY A 698 20.00 -28.61 -49.42
C GLY A 698 18.58 -28.07 -49.55
N SER A 699 17.78 -28.04 -48.44
CA SER A 699 16.42 -27.55 -48.43
C SER A 699 16.09 -26.68 -47.19
N LYS A 700 16.75 -26.97 -46.08
CA LYS A 700 16.52 -26.26 -44.79
C LYS A 700 17.77 -26.23 -43.93
N TRP A 701 17.82 -25.32 -42.98
CA TRP A 701 18.82 -25.28 -41.93
C TRP A 701 18.51 -26.31 -40.85
N ILE A 702 19.48 -27.18 -40.52
CA ILE A 702 19.37 -28.20 -39.47
C ILE A 702 20.37 -27.89 -38.38
N LEU A 703 19.90 -27.93 -37.10
CA LEU A 703 20.78 -27.79 -35.96
C LEU A 703 21.85 -28.89 -35.96
N ASN A 704 23.11 -28.53 -35.74
CA ASN A 704 24.21 -29.47 -35.77
C ASN A 704 24.05 -30.55 -34.68
N GLU A 705 24.39 -31.80 -34.98
CA GLU A 705 24.17 -32.98 -34.11
C GLU A 705 24.84 -32.88 -32.73
N ASN A 706 25.82 -32.00 -32.58
CA ASN A 706 26.50 -31.78 -31.30
C ASN A 706 25.83 -30.77 -30.38
N LEU A 707 24.78 -30.14 -30.84
CA LEU A 707 24.01 -29.16 -30.06
C LEU A 707 22.72 -29.79 -29.53
N THR A 708 22.48 -29.67 -28.27
CA THR A 708 21.28 -30.15 -27.60
C THR A 708 20.05 -29.41 -28.11
N ASP A 709 18.95 -30.12 -28.31
CA ASP A 709 17.65 -29.50 -28.66
C ASP A 709 17.37 -28.30 -27.75
N PRO A 710 16.97 -27.13 -28.32
CA PRO A 710 16.63 -25.93 -27.53
C PRO A 710 15.70 -26.19 -26.35
N THR A 711 14.82 -27.17 -26.46
CA THR A 711 13.90 -27.55 -25.37
C THR A 711 14.61 -28.19 -24.17
N GLU A 712 15.79 -28.74 -24.31
CA GLU A 712 16.59 -29.32 -23.23
C GLU A 712 17.57 -28.32 -22.60
N LEU A 713 17.86 -27.20 -23.26
CA LEU A 713 18.81 -26.18 -22.80
C LEU A 713 18.20 -25.17 -21.83
N ILE A 714 16.91 -25.21 -21.63
CA ILE A 714 16.21 -24.27 -20.76
C ILE A 714 16.44 -24.65 -19.29
N LYS A 715 17.38 -23.99 -18.65
CA LYS A 715 17.62 -24.09 -17.22
C LYS A 715 16.97 -22.94 -16.48
N TYR A 716 16.16 -23.27 -15.46
CA TYR A 716 15.57 -22.27 -14.58
C TYR A 716 16.58 -21.91 -13.50
N ASN A 717 16.97 -20.65 -13.42
CA ASN A 717 17.76 -20.12 -12.34
C ASN A 717 16.93 -19.23 -11.42
N LYS A 718 17.24 -19.33 -10.13
CA LYS A 718 16.67 -18.48 -9.08
C LYS A 718 17.63 -17.31 -8.85
N PHE A 719 17.13 -16.10 -8.95
CA PHE A 719 17.87 -14.87 -8.72
C PHE A 719 17.58 -14.27 -7.36
#